data_80b4fb8f2b3e6ebbcb50f63a84772cf6
#
_entry.id   80b4fb8f2b3e6ebbcb50f63a84772cf6
#
_cell.length_a   1.000
_cell.length_b   1.000
_cell.length_c   1.000
_cell.angle_alpha   90.00
_cell.angle_beta   90.00
_cell.angle_gamma   90.00
#
_symmetry.space_group_name_H-M   'P 1'
#
loop_
_entity.id
_entity.type
_entity.pdbx_description
1 polymer ?
#
loop_
_entity_poly.entity_id
_entity_poly.type
_entity_poly.pdbx_seq_one_letter_code
_entity_poly.pdbx_strand_id
1 'polypeptide(L)'
;MNQHAVDKKHALQCLVDILVKDGLVTPDYITGLINREQQSATYLGQGIAIPHGTPQSREFILETGIRLAHFPEGIIWDGENRIYLAVVIAAKSDEHLQVLQILTRALMHDVSEQVKNAKQPEQIIEILQAQPLSLTLHENLIQTEIESQDIEDLFWSASQILKKHNFVKCGFLSSLDPDQVIQLQDQIWSISSSKFVQQPAISIVKPRHALELGEKKLNTLVCIAANEQLDSQRFNRLIDILFNPEQVAQLDQTQAPNEIAKIIGADVIPDWPHRSVVLANAHGLHARPATHLVNLTKSAVDDGNFVSAKSLTRLLALGCKRGQTLRFIAEPETDAVEALDKVILAVQQGLGEEVEPIQSSDIKIEQSSEIPSHSKPLSSNTGIAASSGLAFGPVHVIKPKVYQYERMGLSVKVEKEKLDIALHAVKNNIHQVIAKSEVAEIKQIFQAHLEMLDDPDLINGVYQKINLNLSAPAAWHEHIEAAAKEQAALPDRLLAERATDLRDIGDRVLAQLCGEVIIEEPKEPYILIMYDVGPSDVARLNKDRVAGILTAVGGASAHSAIVARALGIPAIVGAGDQVLDIEQKSSLLINGDTGAFILNPNAQQIEQAKQERELQKKIREEAERHSQEPAITLDQHQIEIAANLGKVQATAHAIECGAEAIGLLRTELVFMAHSSAPSEATQEADYRIVLDALAGRPLVVRTLDVGGDKPLPYLPIAEEENPFLGLRGIRLTLRQPELLRQQLIALLKAADDRPLRIMFPMIGRVEEWRAAKAILDEVNAVHPCTNLQVGIMIEVPSAALLAPILAKEVDFFSIGTNDLTQYTLAIDRGHPILSAEADGLHPSILQLIDQTVKAAHKYGKWVGICGELAADPKAVPILMGLEVDELSMSPNSIPLVKAQIRTLNYSQAQVLAKRALECDSATAVRQLSEQEM
;
A
#
# COMPACT_ATOMS: atom_id res chain seq x y z
N MET A 1 -17.35 27.69 -15.45
CA MET A 1 -17.51 26.55 -16.38
C MET A 1 -18.56 26.88 -17.45
N ASN A 2 -18.40 26.36 -18.67
CA ASN A 2 -19.38 26.39 -19.78
C ASN A 2 -19.88 27.81 -20.15
N GLN A 3 -18.95 28.75 -20.30
CA GLN A 3 -19.25 30.10 -20.78
C GLN A 3 -19.42 30.08 -22.31
N HIS A 4 -20.30 30.93 -22.80
CA HIS A 4 -20.52 31.15 -24.21
C HIS A 4 -20.13 32.56 -24.62
N ALA A 5 -19.27 32.72 -25.62
CA ALA A 5 -18.95 33.99 -26.19
C ALA A 5 -18.86 33.86 -27.73
N VAL A 6 -19.40 34.81 -28.46
CA VAL A 6 -19.43 34.80 -29.94
C VAL A 6 -18.11 35.22 -30.57
N ASP A 7 -17.33 36.04 -29.87
CA ASP A 7 -16.02 36.52 -30.30
C ASP A 7 -15.13 36.86 -29.07
N LYS A 8 -13.88 37.23 -29.34
CA LYS A 8 -12.88 37.64 -28.34
C LYS A 8 -13.37 38.80 -27.47
N LYS A 9 -14.01 39.82 -28.08
CA LYS A 9 -14.45 41.01 -27.35
C LYS A 9 -15.56 40.68 -26.36
N HIS A 10 -16.46 39.84 -26.75
CA HIS A 10 -17.52 39.33 -25.88
C HIS A 10 -16.95 38.44 -24.76
N ALA A 11 -15.93 37.64 -25.04
CA ALA A 11 -15.25 36.85 -24.02
C ALA A 11 -14.53 37.73 -22.98
N LEU A 12 -13.85 38.80 -23.41
CA LEU A 12 -13.21 39.75 -22.51
C LEU A 12 -14.25 40.47 -21.64
N GLN A 13 -15.42 40.82 -22.18
CA GLN A 13 -16.52 41.41 -21.38
C GLN A 13 -17.03 40.41 -20.30
N CYS A 14 -17.28 39.17 -20.70
CA CYS A 14 -17.69 38.13 -19.75
C CYS A 14 -16.67 37.96 -18.62
N LEU A 15 -15.38 38.00 -18.92
CA LEU A 15 -14.31 37.88 -17.92
C LEU A 15 -14.31 39.07 -16.95
N VAL A 16 -14.49 40.30 -17.46
CA VAL A 16 -14.60 41.48 -16.59
C VAL A 16 -15.86 41.44 -15.74
N ASP A 17 -16.99 41.00 -16.29
CA ASP A 17 -18.25 40.87 -15.53
C ASP A 17 -18.10 39.90 -14.36
N ILE A 18 -17.33 38.80 -14.53
CA ILE A 18 -17.00 37.87 -13.44
C ILE A 18 -16.15 38.57 -12.36
N LEU A 19 -15.10 39.30 -12.78
CA LEU A 19 -14.22 40.03 -11.85
C LEU A 19 -14.98 41.13 -11.09
N VAL A 20 -15.89 41.88 -11.75
CA VAL A 20 -16.72 42.90 -11.15
C VAL A 20 -17.71 42.32 -10.16
N LYS A 21 -18.36 41.20 -10.53
CA LYS A 21 -19.29 40.50 -9.65
C LYS A 21 -18.64 40.05 -8.35
N ASP A 22 -17.37 39.65 -8.43
CA ASP A 22 -16.60 39.21 -7.28
C ASP A 22 -15.89 40.37 -6.54
N GLY A 23 -16.10 41.62 -6.97
CA GLY A 23 -15.54 42.81 -6.31
C GLY A 23 -14.04 43.03 -6.53
N LEU A 24 -13.44 42.39 -7.53
CA LEU A 24 -12.00 42.44 -7.77
C LEU A 24 -11.60 43.66 -8.62
N VAL A 25 -12.48 44.12 -9.51
CA VAL A 25 -12.21 45.28 -10.39
C VAL A 25 -13.45 46.13 -10.56
N THR A 26 -13.27 47.40 -11.04
CA THR A 26 -14.35 48.25 -11.54
C THR A 26 -14.68 47.88 -13.01
N PRO A 27 -15.90 48.23 -13.50
CA PRO A 27 -16.28 47.95 -14.91
C PRO A 27 -15.34 48.51 -15.94
N ASP A 28 -14.62 49.60 -15.63
CA ASP A 28 -13.68 50.27 -16.53
C ASP A 28 -12.42 49.47 -16.84
N TYR A 29 -12.18 48.37 -16.07
CA TYR A 29 -11.04 47.46 -16.29
C TYR A 29 -11.05 46.80 -17.69
N ILE A 30 -12.23 46.71 -18.33
CA ILE A 30 -12.38 46.22 -19.71
C ILE A 30 -11.48 46.97 -20.68
N THR A 31 -11.34 48.30 -20.49
CA THR A 31 -10.52 49.13 -21.34
C THR A 31 -9.05 48.73 -21.26
N GLY A 32 -8.57 48.37 -20.06
CA GLY A 32 -7.19 47.88 -19.87
C GLY A 32 -6.93 46.56 -20.57
N LEU A 33 -7.89 45.62 -20.49
CA LEU A 33 -7.79 44.32 -21.17
C LEU A 33 -7.76 44.49 -22.70
N ILE A 34 -8.65 45.30 -23.26
CA ILE A 34 -8.71 45.57 -24.71
C ILE A 34 -7.43 46.22 -25.19
N ASN A 35 -6.92 47.24 -24.50
CA ASN A 35 -5.67 47.91 -24.86
C ASN A 35 -4.48 46.95 -24.78
N ARG A 36 -4.44 46.05 -23.81
CA ARG A 36 -3.39 45.04 -23.68
C ARG A 36 -3.42 44.06 -24.85
N GLU A 37 -4.60 43.57 -25.23
CA GLU A 37 -4.79 42.65 -26.34
C GLU A 37 -4.48 43.29 -27.70
N GLN A 38 -4.62 44.61 -27.84
CA GLN A 38 -4.22 45.33 -29.02
C GLN A 38 -2.69 45.48 -29.15
N GLN A 39 -1.97 45.54 -28.03
CA GLN A 39 -0.50 45.64 -28.02
C GLN A 39 0.15 44.30 -28.38
N SER A 40 -0.35 43.20 -27.87
CA SER A 40 0.10 41.84 -28.10
C SER A 40 -0.96 40.86 -27.59
N ALA A 41 -1.29 39.89 -28.42
CA ALA A 41 -2.26 38.84 -27.99
C ALA A 41 -1.77 38.09 -26.75
N THR A 42 -2.69 37.84 -25.84
CA THR A 42 -2.40 37.10 -24.60
C THR A 42 -2.61 35.61 -24.76
N TYR A 43 -2.63 35.09 -25.96
CA TYR A 43 -2.66 33.67 -26.27
C TYR A 43 -1.33 33.01 -25.88
N LEU A 44 -1.37 31.96 -25.07
CA LEU A 44 -0.17 31.24 -24.62
C LEU A 44 0.10 29.93 -25.34
N GLY A 45 -0.82 29.49 -26.19
CA GLY A 45 -0.75 28.15 -26.78
C GLY A 45 -1.72 27.18 -26.13
N GLN A 46 -1.82 25.94 -26.64
CA GLN A 46 -2.58 24.82 -26.10
C GLN A 46 -4.05 25.15 -25.77
N GLY A 47 -4.66 26.05 -26.50
CA GLY A 47 -6.05 26.44 -26.28
C GLY A 47 -6.30 27.30 -25.04
N ILE A 48 -5.27 27.99 -24.54
CA ILE A 48 -5.35 28.82 -23.32
C ILE A 48 -4.90 30.27 -23.62
N ALA A 49 -5.64 31.25 -23.07
CA ALA A 49 -5.24 32.65 -23.06
C ALA A 49 -5.20 33.21 -21.62
N ILE A 50 -4.34 34.24 -21.42
CA ILE A 50 -4.20 34.91 -20.13
C ILE A 50 -4.43 36.41 -20.28
N PRO A 51 -5.67 36.85 -20.44
CA PRO A 51 -5.98 38.28 -20.51
C PRO A 51 -5.67 38.96 -19.15
N HIS A 52 -4.92 40.06 -19.24
CA HIS A 52 -4.57 40.91 -18.11
C HIS A 52 -4.52 42.38 -18.55
N GLY A 53 -4.67 43.32 -17.64
CA GLY A 53 -4.69 44.74 -17.96
C GLY A 53 -3.31 45.34 -18.22
N THR A 54 -3.28 46.53 -18.84
CA THR A 54 -2.08 47.33 -18.93
C THR A 54 -1.66 47.93 -17.58
N PRO A 55 -0.40 48.37 -17.38
CA PRO A 55 0.02 49.04 -16.15
C PRO A 55 -0.87 50.23 -15.75
N GLN A 56 -1.41 50.97 -16.76
CA GLN A 56 -2.31 52.11 -16.53
C GLN A 56 -3.69 51.70 -16.00
N SER A 57 -4.12 50.48 -16.28
CA SER A 57 -5.43 49.97 -15.78
C SER A 57 -5.38 49.41 -14.37
N ARG A 58 -4.24 49.46 -13.69
CA ARG A 58 -4.12 49.04 -12.27
C ARG A 58 -4.99 49.86 -11.30
N GLU A 59 -5.30 51.10 -11.69
CA GLU A 59 -6.22 51.96 -10.91
C GLU A 59 -7.66 51.40 -10.81
N PHE A 60 -8.09 50.57 -11.76
CA PHE A 60 -9.37 49.92 -11.82
C PHE A 60 -9.44 48.61 -11.00
N ILE A 61 -8.32 48.21 -10.41
CA ILE A 61 -8.23 46.96 -9.62
C ILE A 61 -8.47 47.26 -8.14
N LEU A 62 -9.54 46.69 -7.59
CA LEU A 62 -9.91 46.84 -6.19
C LEU A 62 -9.16 45.82 -5.30
N GLU A 63 -9.01 44.58 -5.80
CA GLU A 63 -8.29 43.52 -5.12
C GLU A 63 -7.59 42.62 -6.14
N THR A 64 -6.38 42.11 -5.80
CA THR A 64 -5.67 41.16 -6.65
C THR A 64 -6.39 39.82 -6.68
N GLY A 65 -6.65 39.27 -7.87
CA GLY A 65 -7.33 38.00 -7.99
C GLY A 65 -7.27 37.42 -9.41
N ILE A 66 -7.61 36.15 -9.51
CA ILE A 66 -7.60 35.37 -10.76
C ILE A 66 -8.96 34.71 -10.92
N ARG A 67 -9.45 34.66 -12.16
CA ARG A 67 -10.65 33.91 -12.52
C ARG A 67 -10.41 33.11 -13.78
N LEU A 68 -11.04 31.95 -13.85
CA LEU A 68 -10.97 31.08 -15.00
C LEU A 68 -12.35 31.00 -15.67
N ALA A 69 -12.36 31.14 -16.98
CA ALA A 69 -13.56 30.93 -17.78
C ALA A 69 -13.30 29.83 -18.81
N HIS A 70 -14.12 28.79 -18.77
CA HIS A 70 -14.05 27.65 -19.67
C HIS A 70 -15.07 27.82 -20.80
N PHE A 71 -14.61 27.63 -22.04
CA PHE A 71 -15.38 27.78 -23.29
C PHE A 71 -15.31 26.47 -24.10
N PRO A 72 -16.15 25.47 -23.84
CA PRO A 72 -16.04 24.14 -24.44
C PRO A 72 -16.17 24.14 -25.97
N GLU A 73 -16.90 25.11 -26.57
CA GLU A 73 -17.01 25.27 -28.02
C GLU A 73 -15.81 25.96 -28.61
N GLY A 74 -14.97 26.55 -27.77
CA GLY A 74 -13.77 27.30 -28.16
C GLY A 74 -14.08 28.63 -28.83
N ILE A 75 -13.21 29.62 -28.62
CA ILE A 75 -13.30 30.99 -29.19
C ILE A 75 -12.05 31.28 -29.99
N ILE A 76 -12.20 31.90 -31.18
CA ILE A 76 -11.05 32.41 -31.95
C ILE A 76 -10.48 33.60 -31.19
N TRP A 77 -9.20 33.48 -30.76
CA TRP A 77 -8.55 34.50 -29.95
C TRP A 77 -7.61 35.38 -30.72
N ASP A 78 -6.78 34.78 -31.62
CA ASP A 78 -5.82 35.49 -32.44
C ASP A 78 -5.54 34.70 -33.73
N GLY A 79 -5.79 35.27 -34.89
CA GLY A 79 -5.67 34.62 -36.19
C GLY A 79 -6.52 33.35 -36.27
N GLU A 80 -5.89 32.19 -36.40
CA GLU A 80 -6.56 30.89 -36.41
C GLU A 80 -6.57 30.20 -35.02
N ASN A 81 -5.91 30.81 -34.01
CA ASN A 81 -5.76 30.23 -32.68
C ASN A 81 -7.09 30.23 -31.91
N ARG A 82 -7.53 29.06 -31.49
CA ARG A 82 -8.75 28.86 -30.71
C ARG A 82 -8.39 28.59 -29.27
N ILE A 83 -9.12 29.21 -28.31
CA ILE A 83 -8.97 28.97 -26.90
C ILE A 83 -10.19 28.20 -26.33
N TYR A 84 -9.97 27.38 -25.34
CA TYR A 84 -10.99 26.68 -24.54
C TYR A 84 -10.98 27.15 -23.09
N LEU A 85 -9.89 27.81 -22.65
CA LEU A 85 -9.75 28.38 -21.32
C LEU A 85 -9.18 29.78 -21.38
N ALA A 86 -9.82 30.71 -20.68
CA ALA A 86 -9.24 32.03 -20.43
C ALA A 86 -9.01 32.20 -18.91
N VAL A 87 -7.78 32.60 -18.57
CA VAL A 87 -7.37 32.88 -17.18
C VAL A 87 -7.18 34.40 -17.08
N VAL A 88 -8.18 35.11 -16.57
CA VAL A 88 -8.09 36.58 -16.42
C VAL A 88 -7.42 36.91 -15.08
N ILE A 89 -6.46 37.82 -15.13
CA ILE A 89 -5.68 38.28 -13.97
C ILE A 89 -5.96 39.77 -13.71
N ALA A 90 -6.40 40.07 -12.49
CA ALA A 90 -6.39 41.39 -11.92
C ALA A 90 -5.27 41.47 -10.86
N ALA A 91 -4.17 42.21 -11.16
CA ALA A 91 -3.03 42.30 -10.24
C ALA A 91 -2.59 43.77 -10.06
N LYS A 92 -2.50 44.23 -8.82
CA LYS A 92 -2.07 45.60 -8.44
C LYS A 92 -0.56 45.80 -8.62
N SER A 93 0.24 44.73 -8.61
CA SER A 93 1.69 44.73 -8.76
C SER A 93 2.11 43.69 -9.80
N ASP A 94 3.39 43.38 -9.84
CA ASP A 94 3.94 42.37 -10.76
C ASP A 94 3.71 40.90 -10.32
N GLU A 95 2.81 40.67 -9.38
CA GLU A 95 2.39 39.33 -8.90
C GLU A 95 1.84 38.43 -10.02
N HIS A 96 1.35 39.03 -11.09
CA HIS A 96 0.93 38.29 -12.28
C HIS A 96 2.05 37.45 -12.91
N LEU A 97 3.33 37.78 -12.68
CA LEU A 97 4.48 37.03 -13.22
C LEU A 97 4.57 35.62 -12.55
N GLN A 98 4.26 35.49 -11.26
CA GLN A 98 4.23 34.18 -10.57
C GLN A 98 3.12 33.30 -11.12
N VAL A 99 1.96 33.86 -11.40
CA VAL A 99 0.85 33.17 -12.02
C VAL A 99 1.18 32.73 -13.44
N LEU A 100 1.83 33.60 -14.22
CA LEU A 100 2.32 33.27 -15.55
C LEU A 100 3.31 32.09 -15.50
N GLN A 101 4.21 32.04 -14.52
CA GLN A 101 5.14 30.94 -14.35
C GLN A 101 4.43 29.60 -14.05
N ILE A 102 3.41 29.59 -13.18
CA ILE A 102 2.63 28.38 -12.87
C ILE A 102 1.88 27.91 -14.11
N LEU A 103 1.22 28.81 -14.81
CA LEU A 103 0.46 28.50 -16.02
C LEU A 103 1.35 28.09 -17.19
N THR A 104 2.51 28.73 -17.36
CA THR A 104 3.49 28.35 -18.40
C THR A 104 4.00 26.92 -18.15
N ARG A 105 4.16 26.48 -16.90
CA ARG A 105 4.53 25.08 -16.57
C ARG A 105 3.44 24.09 -16.98
N ALA A 106 2.17 24.42 -16.73
CA ALA A 106 1.05 23.56 -17.13
C ALA A 106 0.89 23.47 -18.66
N LEU A 107 1.33 24.50 -19.38
CA LEU A 107 1.25 24.63 -20.85
C LEU A 107 2.36 23.90 -21.62
N MET A 108 3.27 23.23 -20.93
CA MET A 108 4.32 22.44 -21.59
C MET A 108 3.81 21.12 -22.19
N HIS A 109 2.53 20.80 -21.99
CA HIS A 109 1.85 19.62 -22.53
C HIS A 109 0.69 20.05 -23.41
N ASP A 110 0.29 19.23 -24.38
CA ASP A 110 -0.96 19.47 -25.10
C ASP A 110 -2.16 19.17 -24.20
N VAL A 111 -2.58 20.19 -23.47
CA VAL A 111 -3.75 20.14 -22.58
C VAL A 111 -5.04 20.58 -23.28
N SER A 112 -4.99 20.96 -24.55
CA SER A 112 -6.13 21.56 -25.26
C SER A 112 -7.35 20.63 -25.31
N GLU A 113 -7.17 19.35 -25.62
CA GLU A 113 -8.25 18.36 -25.62
C GLU A 113 -8.77 18.06 -24.19
N GLN A 114 -7.91 18.05 -23.19
CA GLN A 114 -8.29 17.82 -21.80
C GLN A 114 -9.09 19.02 -21.26
N VAL A 115 -8.62 20.23 -21.52
CA VAL A 115 -9.29 21.47 -21.14
C VAL A 115 -10.65 21.58 -21.84
N LYS A 116 -10.72 21.30 -23.13
CA LYS A 116 -11.96 21.33 -23.93
C LYS A 116 -13.02 20.40 -23.36
N ASN A 117 -12.63 19.19 -22.96
CA ASN A 117 -13.54 18.13 -22.50
C ASN A 117 -13.82 18.17 -20.99
N ALA A 118 -13.23 19.11 -20.24
CA ALA A 118 -13.43 19.25 -18.81
C ALA A 118 -14.89 19.57 -18.47
N LYS A 119 -15.48 18.80 -17.55
CA LYS A 119 -16.89 18.94 -17.13
C LYS A 119 -17.06 19.60 -15.77
N GLN A 120 -16.00 19.59 -14.96
CA GLN A 120 -15.99 20.11 -13.59
C GLN A 120 -14.81 21.06 -13.37
N PRO A 121 -14.93 22.09 -12.50
CA PRO A 121 -13.85 23.04 -12.22
C PRO A 121 -12.59 22.36 -11.70
N GLU A 122 -12.74 21.32 -10.88
CA GLU A 122 -11.67 20.56 -10.26
C GLU A 122 -10.74 19.95 -11.31
N GLN A 123 -11.29 19.44 -12.41
CA GLN A 123 -10.51 18.88 -13.52
C GLN A 123 -9.60 19.92 -14.18
N ILE A 124 -10.08 21.14 -14.34
CA ILE A 124 -9.24 22.24 -14.88
C ILE A 124 -8.13 22.61 -13.90
N ILE A 125 -8.44 22.62 -12.60
CA ILE A 125 -7.45 22.89 -11.55
C ILE A 125 -6.38 21.79 -11.53
N GLU A 126 -6.77 20.52 -11.62
CA GLU A 126 -5.84 19.38 -11.70
C GLU A 126 -4.93 19.47 -12.92
N ILE A 127 -5.47 19.79 -14.11
CA ILE A 127 -4.67 19.99 -15.33
C ILE A 127 -3.65 21.11 -15.15
N LEU A 128 -4.02 22.19 -14.45
CA LEU A 128 -3.14 23.34 -14.21
C LEU A 128 -2.14 23.12 -13.06
N GLN A 129 -2.38 22.15 -12.18
CA GLN A 129 -1.52 21.84 -11.02
C GLN A 129 -0.64 20.59 -11.22
N ALA A 130 -0.76 19.88 -12.36
CA ALA A 130 0.06 18.70 -12.66
C ALA A 130 1.56 19.04 -12.54
N GLN A 131 2.26 18.32 -11.63
CA GLN A 131 3.71 18.48 -11.48
C GLN A 131 4.42 17.66 -12.56
N PRO A 132 5.37 18.24 -13.30
CA PRO A 132 6.17 17.50 -14.27
C PRO A 132 7.11 16.53 -13.56
N LEU A 133 7.26 15.32 -14.11
CA LEU A 133 8.29 14.36 -13.70
C LEU A 133 9.68 14.97 -13.91
N SER A 134 10.57 14.84 -12.92
CA SER A 134 11.92 15.39 -13.00
C SER A 134 12.73 14.67 -14.07
N LEU A 135 13.35 15.43 -14.98
CA LEU A 135 14.25 14.91 -16.00
C LEU A 135 15.56 14.44 -15.35
N THR A 136 15.90 13.18 -15.52
CA THR A 136 17.16 12.63 -15.00
C THR A 136 18.31 12.88 -15.96
N LEU A 137 19.37 13.51 -15.44
CA LEU A 137 20.62 13.76 -16.14
C LEU A 137 21.76 13.48 -15.17
N HIS A 138 22.45 12.35 -15.37
CA HIS A 138 23.43 11.83 -14.42
C HIS A 138 24.70 11.35 -15.14
N GLU A 139 25.84 11.37 -14.45
CA GLU A 139 27.12 10.90 -14.99
C GLU A 139 27.06 9.48 -15.55
N ASN A 140 26.33 8.57 -14.92
CA ASN A 140 26.18 7.18 -15.36
C ASN A 140 25.43 7.04 -16.70
N LEU A 141 24.76 8.09 -17.17
CA LEU A 141 24.08 8.13 -18.47
C LEU A 141 24.98 8.70 -19.58
N ILE A 142 26.27 8.89 -19.29
CA ILE A 142 27.27 9.41 -20.22
C ILE A 142 28.26 8.30 -20.54
N GLN A 143 28.42 7.99 -21.83
CA GLN A 143 29.41 7.03 -22.30
C GLN A 143 30.24 7.62 -23.43
N THR A 144 31.54 7.47 -23.34
CA THR A 144 32.52 7.99 -24.28
C THR A 144 33.37 6.88 -24.88
N GLU A 145 34.21 7.21 -25.85
CA GLU A 145 35.11 6.27 -26.53
C GLU A 145 34.41 5.04 -27.14
N ILE A 146 33.15 5.24 -27.66
CA ILE A 146 32.38 4.16 -28.29
C ILE A 146 33.00 3.85 -29.65
N GLU A 147 33.36 2.60 -29.86
CA GLU A 147 33.72 2.12 -31.21
C GLU A 147 32.42 1.98 -32.02
N SER A 148 32.23 2.88 -32.99
CA SER A 148 31.02 2.95 -33.81
C SER A 148 31.40 3.07 -35.30
N GLN A 149 30.68 2.32 -36.14
CA GLN A 149 30.82 2.40 -37.60
C GLN A 149 29.77 3.32 -38.23
N ASP A 150 28.61 3.40 -37.59
CA ASP A 150 27.49 4.22 -38.01
C ASP A 150 26.73 4.82 -36.80
N ILE A 151 25.67 5.57 -37.07
CA ILE A 151 24.88 6.26 -36.07
C ILE A 151 24.01 5.26 -35.26
N GLU A 152 23.68 4.12 -35.82
CA GLU A 152 22.85 3.09 -35.18
C GLU A 152 23.60 2.44 -34.00
N ASP A 153 24.93 2.33 -34.07
CA ASP A 153 25.78 1.90 -32.94
C ASP A 153 25.67 2.86 -31.75
N LEU A 154 25.58 4.17 -32.01
CA LEU A 154 25.36 5.16 -30.95
C LEU A 154 23.95 5.10 -30.38
N PHE A 155 22.93 4.85 -31.21
CA PHE A 155 21.57 4.62 -30.74
C PHE A 155 21.49 3.39 -29.86
N TRP A 156 22.15 2.31 -30.27
CA TRP A 156 22.24 1.11 -29.47
C TRP A 156 22.87 1.39 -28.10
N SER A 157 24.03 2.04 -28.07
CA SER A 157 24.75 2.40 -26.85
C SER A 157 23.90 3.28 -25.92
N ALA A 158 23.30 4.36 -26.45
CA ALA A 158 22.42 5.25 -25.71
C ALA A 158 21.20 4.52 -25.13
N SER A 159 20.57 3.66 -25.94
CA SER A 159 19.42 2.86 -25.51
C SER A 159 19.78 1.84 -24.44
N GLN A 160 20.96 1.18 -24.55
CA GLN A 160 21.40 0.21 -23.55
C GLN A 160 21.68 0.85 -22.19
N ILE A 161 22.27 2.05 -22.17
CA ILE A 161 22.50 2.82 -20.94
C ILE A 161 21.15 3.16 -20.28
N LEU A 162 20.24 3.74 -21.04
CA LEU A 162 18.91 4.11 -20.54
C LEU A 162 18.13 2.88 -20.06
N LYS A 163 18.22 1.74 -20.77
CA LYS A 163 17.57 0.49 -20.38
C LYS A 163 18.22 -0.13 -19.14
N LYS A 164 19.55 -0.13 -19.04
CA LYS A 164 20.29 -0.65 -17.88
C LYS A 164 19.86 0.05 -16.57
N HIS A 165 19.54 1.34 -16.66
CA HIS A 165 19.10 2.15 -15.54
C HIS A 165 17.56 2.33 -15.47
N ASN A 166 16.79 1.48 -16.16
CA ASN A 166 15.33 1.42 -16.11
C ASN A 166 14.58 2.68 -16.54
N PHE A 167 15.19 3.56 -17.33
CA PHE A 167 14.51 4.72 -17.88
C PHE A 167 13.64 4.40 -19.09
N VAL A 168 13.95 3.30 -19.80
CA VAL A 168 13.21 2.88 -21.00
C VAL A 168 12.98 1.37 -21.03
N LYS A 169 11.90 0.95 -21.70
CA LYS A 169 11.53 -0.48 -21.91
C LYS A 169 12.22 -1.08 -23.14
N CYS A 170 12.12 -2.42 -23.24
CA CYS A 170 12.42 -3.13 -24.47
C CYS A 170 11.59 -2.55 -25.62
N GLY A 171 12.24 -2.21 -26.74
CA GLY A 171 11.60 -1.55 -27.90
C GLY A 171 11.97 -0.08 -28.06
N PHE A 172 12.58 0.58 -27.06
CA PHE A 172 13.00 1.98 -27.19
C PHE A 172 13.95 2.20 -28.35
N LEU A 173 14.95 1.32 -28.53
CA LEU A 173 15.86 1.38 -29.69
C LEU A 173 15.11 1.40 -31.03
N SER A 174 14.09 0.56 -31.21
CA SER A 174 13.30 0.52 -32.43
C SER A 174 12.39 1.75 -32.65
N SER A 175 12.30 2.62 -31.65
CA SER A 175 11.57 3.89 -31.76
C SER A 175 12.45 5.08 -32.12
N LEU A 176 13.78 4.88 -32.20
CA LEU A 176 14.73 5.89 -32.64
C LEU A 176 14.88 5.79 -34.16
N ASP A 177 14.54 6.86 -34.84
CA ASP A 177 14.54 6.93 -36.31
C ASP A 177 15.74 7.76 -36.76
N PRO A 178 16.69 7.17 -37.55
CA PRO A 178 17.85 7.89 -38.04
C PRO A 178 17.51 9.16 -38.86
N ASP A 179 16.34 9.19 -39.51
CA ASP A 179 15.88 10.34 -40.28
C ASP A 179 15.40 11.52 -39.38
N GLN A 180 15.21 11.26 -38.09
CA GLN A 180 14.77 12.29 -37.12
C GLN A 180 15.90 12.87 -36.28
N VAL A 181 17.14 12.60 -36.61
CA VAL A 181 18.31 13.16 -35.92
C VAL A 181 18.49 14.63 -36.26
N ILE A 182 18.55 15.45 -35.21
CA ILE A 182 18.62 16.92 -35.36
C ILE A 182 20.02 17.38 -34.95
N GLN A 183 20.67 18.15 -35.84
CA GLN A 183 21.92 18.84 -35.48
C GLN A 183 21.62 20.02 -34.55
N LEU A 184 22.16 20.02 -33.32
CA LEU A 184 21.99 21.11 -32.36
C LEU A 184 23.08 22.18 -32.53
N GLN A 185 24.34 21.75 -32.70
CA GLN A 185 25.52 22.58 -32.96
C GLN A 185 26.52 21.78 -33.78
N ASP A 186 27.57 22.39 -34.30
CA ASP A 186 28.55 21.85 -35.27
C ASP A 186 28.70 20.30 -35.28
N GLN A 187 29.17 19.71 -34.20
CA GLN A 187 29.37 18.26 -34.09
C GLN A 187 28.45 17.58 -33.03
N ILE A 188 27.49 18.32 -32.46
CA ILE A 188 26.53 17.85 -31.47
C ILE A 188 25.17 17.64 -32.11
N TRP A 189 24.66 16.43 -31.97
CA TRP A 189 23.39 16.01 -32.53
C TRP A 189 22.48 15.47 -31.46
N SER A 190 21.17 15.49 -31.68
CA SER A 190 20.17 14.94 -30.78
C SER A 190 19.19 14.03 -31.48
N ILE A 191 18.68 13.08 -30.70
CA ILE A 191 17.54 12.24 -31.06
C ILE A 191 16.63 12.11 -29.87
N SER A 192 15.31 12.05 -30.11
CA SER A 192 14.34 11.88 -29.04
C SER A 192 13.27 10.87 -29.39
N SER A 193 12.73 10.20 -28.34
CA SER A 193 11.53 9.37 -28.48
C SER A 193 10.72 9.42 -27.19
N SER A 194 9.39 9.42 -27.34
CA SER A 194 8.43 9.30 -26.24
C SER A 194 7.91 7.88 -26.08
N LYS A 195 8.19 6.98 -27.02
CA LYS A 195 7.72 5.59 -26.99
C LYS A 195 8.62 4.75 -26.10
N PHE A 196 8.02 3.87 -25.32
CA PHE A 196 8.71 2.95 -24.41
C PHE A 196 9.52 3.66 -23.29
N VAL A 197 9.20 4.90 -22.97
CA VAL A 197 9.81 5.66 -21.86
C VAL A 197 9.08 5.34 -20.57
N GLN A 198 9.83 4.99 -19.51
CA GLN A 198 9.32 4.77 -18.16
C GLN A 198 9.47 6.02 -17.30
N GLN A 199 10.64 6.65 -17.36
CA GLN A 199 10.94 7.90 -16.69
C GLN A 199 11.77 8.79 -17.63
N PRO A 200 11.54 10.12 -17.62
CA PRO A 200 12.30 11.03 -18.46
C PRO A 200 13.80 11.04 -18.10
N ALA A 201 14.65 10.79 -19.09
CA ALA A 201 16.09 10.79 -18.91
C ALA A 201 16.82 11.20 -20.18
N ILE A 202 18.06 11.69 -20.03
CA ILE A 202 18.96 12.01 -21.14
C ILE A 202 20.20 11.16 -21.02
N SER A 203 20.56 10.45 -22.08
CA SER A 203 21.87 9.85 -22.22
C SER A 203 22.72 10.59 -23.24
N ILE A 204 24.03 10.73 -22.95
CA ILE A 204 25.01 11.35 -23.84
C ILE A 204 26.02 10.31 -24.22
N VAL A 205 26.19 10.12 -25.52
CA VAL A 205 27.16 9.15 -26.06
C VAL A 205 28.12 9.83 -27.04
N LYS A 206 29.41 9.49 -26.92
CA LYS A 206 30.46 10.01 -27.79
C LYS A 206 31.21 8.87 -28.48
N PRO A 207 31.32 8.89 -29.80
CA PRO A 207 32.17 7.94 -30.51
C PRO A 207 33.66 8.23 -30.26
N ARG A 208 34.48 7.19 -30.39
CA ARG A 208 35.94 7.32 -30.29
C ARG A 208 36.51 8.19 -31.39
N HIS A 209 35.93 8.13 -32.58
CA HIS A 209 36.22 8.94 -33.74
C HIS A 209 34.92 9.53 -34.27
N ALA A 210 34.95 10.84 -34.57
CA ALA A 210 33.75 11.52 -35.11
C ALA A 210 33.20 10.81 -36.35
N LEU A 211 31.90 10.52 -36.34
CA LEU A 211 31.22 9.91 -37.50
C LEU A 211 30.92 10.94 -38.56
N GLU A 212 31.08 10.57 -39.85
CA GLU A 212 30.71 11.39 -40.97
C GLU A 212 29.25 11.17 -41.37
N LEU A 213 28.42 12.23 -41.28
CA LEU A 213 27.02 12.23 -41.68
C LEU A 213 26.85 13.19 -42.89
N GLY A 214 27.11 12.65 -44.09
CA GLY A 214 27.18 13.45 -45.30
C GLY A 214 28.38 14.39 -45.27
N GLU A 215 28.15 15.70 -45.40
CA GLU A 215 29.20 16.75 -45.33
C GLU A 215 29.50 17.20 -43.89
N LYS A 216 28.83 16.65 -42.89
CA LYS A 216 28.91 17.05 -41.49
C LYS A 216 29.48 15.94 -40.63
N LYS A 217 29.94 16.31 -39.42
CA LYS A 217 30.49 15.34 -38.44
C LYS A 217 29.61 15.25 -37.20
N LEU A 218 29.56 14.08 -36.60
CA LEU A 218 28.93 13.82 -35.31
C LEU A 218 30.02 13.35 -34.32
N ASN A 219 30.23 14.10 -33.25
CA ASN A 219 31.13 13.78 -32.15
C ASN A 219 30.40 13.59 -30.81
N THR A 220 29.19 14.11 -30.68
CA THR A 220 28.36 13.93 -29.50
C THR A 220 26.90 13.71 -29.90
N LEU A 221 26.29 12.63 -29.40
CA LEU A 221 24.87 12.39 -29.57
C LEU A 221 24.18 12.49 -28.22
N VAL A 222 23.15 13.35 -28.17
CA VAL A 222 22.25 13.52 -27.00
C VAL A 222 20.97 12.76 -27.29
N CYS A 223 20.75 11.66 -26.60
CA CYS A 223 19.53 10.86 -26.75
C CYS A 223 18.56 11.18 -25.62
N ILE A 224 17.37 11.65 -25.96
CA ILE A 224 16.36 12.14 -25.04
C ILE A 224 15.21 11.13 -25.00
N ALA A 225 15.06 10.44 -23.89
CA ALA A 225 13.89 9.63 -23.57
C ALA A 225 12.92 10.50 -22.76
N ALA A 226 11.83 10.93 -23.37
CA ALA A 226 10.88 11.84 -22.72
C ALA A 226 9.45 11.46 -23.09
N ASN A 227 8.58 11.33 -22.09
CA ASN A 227 7.13 11.35 -22.26
C ASN A 227 6.65 12.81 -22.25
N GLU A 228 5.36 13.03 -22.40
CA GLU A 228 4.78 14.39 -22.50
C GLU A 228 4.91 15.27 -21.24
N GLN A 229 5.60 14.79 -20.17
CA GLN A 229 5.70 15.44 -18.85
C GLN A 229 7.16 15.77 -18.47
N LEU A 230 7.82 16.68 -19.18
CA LEU A 230 9.22 17.06 -18.93
C LEU A 230 9.38 18.17 -17.88
N ASP A 231 10.34 18.02 -16.97
CA ASP A 231 10.84 19.13 -16.15
C ASP A 231 11.64 20.11 -17.01
N SER A 232 11.08 21.31 -17.19
CA SER A 232 11.64 22.34 -18.05
C SER A 232 12.94 22.95 -17.54
N GLN A 233 13.22 22.97 -16.24
CA GLN A 233 14.41 23.66 -15.71
C GLN A 233 15.72 22.98 -16.09
N ARG A 234 15.83 21.66 -15.93
CA ARG A 234 17.05 20.92 -16.33
C ARG A 234 17.20 20.87 -17.84
N PHE A 235 16.10 20.73 -18.58
CA PHE A 235 16.13 20.77 -20.04
C PHE A 235 16.53 22.14 -20.59
N ASN A 236 15.97 23.23 -20.08
CA ASN A 236 16.34 24.58 -20.45
C ASN A 236 17.80 24.89 -20.13
N ARG A 237 18.30 24.41 -18.96
CA ARG A 237 19.73 24.59 -18.63
C ARG A 237 20.63 23.81 -19.59
N LEU A 238 20.25 22.61 -20.02
CA LEU A 238 21.01 21.88 -21.04
C LEU A 238 20.98 22.63 -22.38
N ILE A 239 19.84 23.18 -22.78
CA ILE A 239 19.73 24.03 -23.97
C ILE A 239 20.63 25.26 -23.87
N ASP A 240 20.59 25.97 -22.72
CA ASP A 240 21.45 27.17 -22.53
C ASP A 240 22.94 26.83 -22.67
N ILE A 241 23.37 25.65 -22.16
CA ILE A 241 24.74 25.14 -22.28
C ILE A 241 25.08 24.84 -23.74
N LEU A 242 24.19 24.13 -24.46
CA LEU A 242 24.39 23.73 -25.86
C LEU A 242 24.37 24.94 -26.82
N PHE A 243 23.83 26.07 -26.40
CA PHE A 243 23.90 27.33 -27.16
C PHE A 243 25.03 28.28 -26.72
N ASN A 244 25.86 27.86 -25.71
CA ASN A 244 27.03 28.62 -25.27
C ASN A 244 28.29 28.15 -26.03
N PRO A 245 28.92 28.95 -26.89
CA PRO A 245 30.04 28.52 -27.74
C PRO A 245 31.25 28.01 -26.94
N GLU A 246 31.53 28.58 -25.75
CA GLU A 246 32.67 28.17 -24.93
C GLU A 246 32.41 26.80 -24.29
N GLN A 247 31.21 26.57 -23.79
CA GLN A 247 30.81 25.30 -23.19
C GLN A 247 30.68 24.17 -24.24
N VAL A 248 30.19 24.47 -25.41
CA VAL A 248 30.16 23.57 -26.56
C VAL A 248 31.55 23.13 -26.97
N ALA A 249 32.50 24.08 -27.08
CA ALA A 249 33.88 23.73 -27.40
C ALA A 249 34.55 22.86 -26.34
N GLN A 250 34.26 23.09 -25.05
CA GLN A 250 34.71 22.24 -23.94
C GLN A 250 34.08 20.85 -24.02
N LEU A 251 32.77 20.79 -24.29
CA LEU A 251 32.06 19.52 -24.42
C LEU A 251 32.58 18.69 -25.58
N ASP A 252 32.94 19.32 -26.69
CA ASP A 252 33.47 18.64 -27.86
C ASP A 252 34.88 18.05 -27.63
N GLN A 253 35.73 18.74 -26.86
CA GLN A 253 37.12 18.37 -26.61
C GLN A 253 37.27 17.30 -25.50
N THR A 254 36.32 17.17 -24.56
CA THR A 254 36.49 16.27 -23.46
C THR A 254 35.89 14.86 -23.75
N GLN A 255 36.61 13.83 -23.28
CA GLN A 255 36.18 12.43 -23.33
C GLN A 255 35.94 11.85 -21.92
N ALA A 256 36.14 12.63 -20.87
CA ALA A 256 35.92 12.17 -19.49
C ALA A 256 34.46 12.35 -19.08
N PRO A 257 33.70 11.28 -18.75
CA PRO A 257 32.27 11.37 -18.40
C PRO A 257 31.97 12.34 -17.25
N ASN A 258 32.83 12.37 -16.23
CA ASN A 258 32.67 13.26 -15.07
C ASN A 258 32.85 14.74 -15.43
N GLU A 259 33.73 15.08 -16.39
CA GLU A 259 33.90 16.44 -16.89
C GLU A 259 32.72 16.85 -17.78
N ILE A 260 32.26 15.94 -18.65
CA ILE A 260 31.04 16.15 -19.43
C ILE A 260 29.86 16.44 -18.50
N ALA A 261 29.68 15.61 -17.44
CA ALA A 261 28.62 15.79 -16.47
C ALA A 261 28.68 17.19 -15.79
N LYS A 262 29.86 17.64 -15.40
CA LYS A 262 30.03 19.00 -14.84
C LYS A 262 29.67 20.11 -15.84
N ILE A 263 30.10 20.00 -17.10
CA ILE A 263 29.78 20.98 -18.13
C ILE A 263 28.28 21.10 -18.36
N ILE A 264 27.57 19.96 -18.48
CA ILE A 264 26.13 19.91 -18.72
C ILE A 264 25.27 20.12 -17.47
N GLY A 265 25.89 20.25 -16.30
CA GLY A 265 25.20 20.41 -15.02
C GLY A 265 24.44 19.17 -14.57
N ALA A 266 24.92 17.99 -14.96
CA ALA A 266 24.43 16.70 -14.48
C ALA A 266 24.79 16.45 -13.02
N ASP A 267 24.06 15.57 -12.37
CA ASP A 267 24.40 15.13 -11.02
C ASP A 267 25.71 14.33 -11.06
N VAL A 268 26.74 14.82 -10.37
CA VAL A 268 28.08 14.21 -10.33
C VAL A 268 28.28 13.57 -8.97
N ILE A 269 28.70 12.31 -8.97
CA ILE A 269 29.10 11.63 -7.75
C ILE A 269 30.44 12.20 -7.29
N PRO A 270 30.57 12.72 -6.06
CA PRO A 270 31.85 13.19 -5.55
C PRO A 270 32.88 12.06 -5.57
N ASP A 271 34.11 12.36 -5.96
CA ASP A 271 35.25 11.42 -5.87
C ASP A 271 35.76 11.27 -4.43
N TRP A 272 34.82 10.87 -3.57
CA TRP A 272 35.06 10.60 -2.16
C TRP A 272 35.28 9.12 -1.89
N PRO A 273 35.86 8.74 -0.76
CA PRO A 273 35.91 7.34 -0.37
C PRO A 273 34.54 6.68 -0.46
N HIS A 274 34.45 5.56 -1.15
CA HIS A 274 33.20 4.85 -1.35
C HIS A 274 33.35 3.34 -1.25
N ARG A 275 32.25 2.66 -0.98
CA ARG A 275 32.09 1.20 -1.00
C ARG A 275 30.77 0.84 -1.64
N SER A 276 30.73 -0.28 -2.32
CA SER A 276 29.53 -0.82 -2.92
C SER A 276 29.19 -2.19 -2.30
N VAL A 277 27.90 -2.44 -2.11
CA VAL A 277 27.40 -3.69 -1.57
C VAL A 277 26.04 -4.00 -2.19
N VAL A 278 25.77 -5.27 -2.45
CA VAL A 278 24.48 -5.72 -2.94
C VAL A 278 23.54 -5.88 -1.76
N LEU A 279 22.35 -5.28 -1.84
CA LEU A 279 21.35 -5.35 -0.79
C LEU A 279 20.76 -6.77 -0.74
N ALA A 280 21.00 -7.46 0.36
CA ALA A 280 20.58 -8.85 0.54
C ALA A 280 19.26 -9.00 1.30
N ASN A 281 18.72 -7.92 1.88
CA ASN A 281 17.46 -7.90 2.60
C ASN A 281 16.29 -8.31 1.71
N ALA A 282 15.45 -9.22 2.17
CA ALA A 282 14.40 -9.86 1.38
C ALA A 282 13.39 -8.86 0.79
N HIS A 283 13.02 -7.85 1.55
CA HIS A 283 12.10 -6.77 1.13
C HIS A 283 12.81 -5.47 0.73
N GLY A 284 14.09 -5.56 0.39
CA GLY A 284 14.88 -4.38 0.07
C GLY A 284 15.11 -3.48 1.30
N LEU A 285 15.31 -2.18 1.06
CA LEU A 285 15.57 -1.19 2.10
C LEU A 285 14.25 -0.63 2.65
N HIS A 286 13.51 -1.41 3.42
CA HIS A 286 12.29 -0.95 4.09
C HIS A 286 12.58 -0.35 5.49
N ALA A 287 11.54 0.07 6.23
CA ALA A 287 11.68 0.89 7.44
C ALA A 287 12.70 0.38 8.46
N ARG A 288 12.73 -0.92 8.78
CA ARG A 288 13.63 -1.46 9.79
C ARG A 288 15.11 -1.47 9.36
N PRO A 289 15.50 -2.01 8.19
CA PRO A 289 16.84 -1.88 7.66
C PRO A 289 17.27 -0.43 7.41
N ALA A 290 16.36 0.41 6.89
CA ALA A 290 16.63 1.81 6.64
C ALA A 290 16.91 2.58 7.95
N THR A 291 16.15 2.33 9.00
CA THR A 291 16.37 2.85 10.34
C THR A 291 17.74 2.45 10.90
N HIS A 292 18.10 1.17 10.77
CA HIS A 292 19.41 0.69 11.21
C HIS A 292 20.54 1.34 10.40
N LEU A 293 20.31 1.58 9.11
CA LEU A 293 21.26 2.22 8.22
C LEU A 293 21.45 3.70 8.57
N VAL A 294 20.38 4.46 8.88
CA VAL A 294 20.42 5.87 9.32
C VAL A 294 21.36 6.04 10.51
N ASN A 295 21.33 5.11 11.46
CA ASN A 295 22.16 5.16 12.66
C ASN A 295 23.65 4.90 12.39
N LEU A 296 24.01 4.36 11.23
CA LEU A 296 25.39 3.95 10.88
C LEU A 296 26.05 4.85 9.83
N THR A 297 25.29 5.71 9.11
CA THR A 297 25.78 6.31 7.86
C THR A 297 25.74 7.83 7.79
N LYS A 298 26.49 8.39 6.83
CA LYS A 298 26.47 9.80 6.44
C LYS A 298 25.86 10.02 5.04
N SER A 299 26.01 9.11 4.09
CA SER A 299 25.43 9.23 2.73
C SER A 299 25.35 7.88 2.00
N ALA A 300 24.32 7.68 1.19
CA ALA A 300 24.13 6.51 0.32
C ALA A 300 23.66 6.90 -1.10
N VAL A 301 23.96 6.06 -2.10
CA VAL A 301 23.55 6.23 -3.50
C VAL A 301 23.02 4.89 -4.02
N ASP A 302 21.85 4.91 -4.65
CA ASP A 302 21.36 3.84 -5.54
C ASP A 302 21.59 4.27 -6.99
N ASP A 303 21.55 3.31 -7.94
CA ASP A 303 21.84 3.42 -9.37
C ASP A 303 21.30 4.70 -10.06
N GLY A 304 21.79 5.88 -9.69
CA GLY A 304 21.45 7.20 -10.23
C GLY A 304 20.81 8.20 -9.27
N ASN A 305 20.31 7.77 -8.11
CA ASN A 305 19.75 8.67 -7.10
C ASN A 305 20.70 8.82 -5.90
N PHE A 306 21.14 10.04 -5.65
CA PHE A 306 21.99 10.37 -4.50
C PHE A 306 21.13 10.91 -3.36
N VAL A 307 21.13 10.20 -2.21
CA VAL A 307 20.37 10.62 -1.04
C VAL A 307 21.26 10.63 0.21
N SER A 308 20.90 11.46 1.18
CA SER A 308 21.51 11.41 2.48
C SER A 308 21.13 10.13 3.21
N ALA A 309 22.10 9.30 3.57
CA ALA A 309 21.85 8.09 4.34
C ALA A 309 21.46 8.36 5.81
N LYS A 310 21.45 9.63 6.23
CA LYS A 310 20.90 10.07 7.52
C LYS A 310 19.41 10.39 7.46
N SER A 311 18.83 10.43 6.27
CA SER A 311 17.40 10.68 6.07
C SER A 311 16.65 9.38 5.86
N LEU A 312 15.87 8.96 6.85
CA LEU A 312 15.02 7.78 6.78
C LEU A 312 14.01 7.92 5.64
N THR A 313 13.41 9.09 5.49
CA THR A 313 12.39 9.38 4.48
C THR A 313 12.96 9.23 3.06
N ARG A 314 14.16 9.75 2.80
CA ARG A 314 14.81 9.65 1.49
C ARG A 314 15.37 8.26 1.20
N LEU A 315 15.88 7.55 2.21
CA LEU A 315 16.27 6.15 2.04
C LEU A 315 15.09 5.26 1.68
N LEU A 316 13.95 5.48 2.29
CA LEU A 316 12.71 4.78 1.93
C LEU A 316 12.22 5.16 0.54
N ALA A 317 12.33 6.43 0.15
CA ALA A 317 11.96 6.92 -1.18
C ALA A 317 12.84 6.36 -2.31
N LEU A 318 14.06 5.85 -2.02
CA LEU A 318 14.86 5.11 -3.01
C LEU A 318 14.16 3.84 -3.50
N GLY A 319 13.30 3.24 -2.67
CA GLY A 319 12.58 2.02 -3.03
C GLY A 319 13.50 0.83 -3.38
N CYS A 320 14.68 0.77 -2.77
CA CYS A 320 15.71 -0.21 -3.10
C CYS A 320 15.26 -1.62 -2.81
N LYS A 321 15.27 -2.48 -3.84
CA LYS A 321 14.87 -3.88 -3.77
C LYS A 321 16.09 -4.80 -3.53
N ARG A 322 15.83 -6.03 -3.10
CA ARG A 322 16.86 -7.07 -3.00
C ARG A 322 17.58 -7.26 -4.33
N GLY A 323 18.89 -7.45 -4.27
CA GLY A 323 19.74 -7.64 -5.45
C GLY A 323 20.28 -6.35 -6.06
N GLN A 324 19.76 -5.19 -5.69
CA GLN A 324 20.30 -3.90 -6.13
C GLN A 324 21.61 -3.58 -5.41
N THR A 325 22.51 -2.89 -6.12
CA THR A 325 23.81 -2.49 -5.56
C THR A 325 23.70 -1.10 -4.97
N LEU A 326 23.88 -0.99 -3.67
CA LEU A 326 24.02 0.29 -2.98
C LEU A 326 25.49 0.72 -2.97
N ARG A 327 25.74 1.97 -3.31
CA ARG A 327 27.05 2.61 -3.21
C ARG A 327 27.03 3.63 -2.09
N PHE A 328 27.78 3.38 -1.05
CA PHE A 328 27.95 4.29 0.07
C PHE A 328 29.17 5.18 -0.15
N ILE A 329 29.00 6.49 0.09
CA ILE A 329 30.03 7.52 -0.09
C ILE A 329 30.16 8.29 1.22
N ALA A 330 31.38 8.53 1.67
CA ALA A 330 31.64 9.32 2.86
C ALA A 330 32.52 10.52 2.54
N GLU A 331 32.28 11.66 3.21
CA GLU A 331 33.17 12.80 3.14
C GLU A 331 34.59 12.37 3.55
N PRO A 332 35.64 12.93 2.91
CA PRO A 332 37.04 12.52 3.14
C PRO A 332 37.54 13.00 4.50
N GLU A 333 37.10 12.36 5.57
CA GLU A 333 37.58 12.50 6.93
C GLU A 333 38.54 11.35 7.29
N THR A 334 39.27 11.49 8.38
CA THR A 334 40.35 10.56 8.77
C THR A 334 39.86 9.12 8.99
N ASP A 335 38.58 8.93 9.32
CA ASP A 335 37.96 7.66 9.62
C ASP A 335 36.91 7.22 8.55
N ALA A 336 36.80 7.95 7.43
CA ALA A 336 35.81 7.72 6.38
C ALA A 336 35.82 6.28 5.85
N VAL A 337 36.98 5.69 5.62
CA VAL A 337 37.13 4.34 5.11
C VAL A 337 36.66 3.30 6.13
N GLU A 338 37.04 3.48 7.41
CA GLU A 338 36.62 2.59 8.50
C GLU A 338 35.10 2.68 8.74
N ALA A 339 34.52 3.87 8.62
CA ALA A 339 33.09 4.08 8.72
C ALA A 339 32.33 3.37 7.58
N LEU A 340 32.80 3.49 6.34
CA LEU A 340 32.26 2.78 5.19
C LEU A 340 32.35 1.26 5.35
N ASP A 341 33.47 0.72 5.81
CA ASP A 341 33.63 -0.71 6.01
C ASP A 341 32.70 -1.25 7.11
N LYS A 342 32.39 -0.47 8.15
CA LYS A 342 31.37 -0.80 9.15
C LYS A 342 29.95 -0.84 8.54
N VAL A 343 29.63 0.14 7.69
CA VAL A 343 28.33 0.19 6.97
C VAL A 343 28.17 -1.01 6.04
N ILE A 344 29.19 -1.33 5.24
CA ILE A 344 29.20 -2.49 4.35
C ILE A 344 28.98 -3.79 5.13
N LEU A 345 29.69 -3.96 6.23
CA LEU A 345 29.54 -5.13 7.08
C LEU A 345 28.12 -5.24 7.63
N ALA A 346 27.54 -4.13 8.09
CA ALA A 346 26.16 -4.10 8.58
C ALA A 346 25.15 -4.42 7.49
N VAL A 347 25.32 -3.91 6.26
CA VAL A 347 24.46 -4.26 5.11
C VAL A 347 24.60 -5.74 4.74
N GLN A 348 25.82 -6.27 4.73
CA GLN A 348 26.07 -7.70 4.48
C GLN A 348 25.48 -8.60 5.58
N GLN A 349 25.39 -8.10 6.80
CA GLN A 349 24.75 -8.76 7.94
C GLN A 349 23.25 -8.52 8.02
N GLY A 350 22.66 -7.85 7.01
CA GLY A 350 21.22 -7.65 6.88
C GLY A 350 20.63 -6.50 7.69
N LEU A 351 21.45 -5.54 8.17
CA LEU A 351 20.93 -4.37 8.90
C LEU A 351 19.96 -4.74 10.04
N GLY A 352 20.31 -5.76 10.80
CA GLY A 352 19.46 -6.28 11.89
C GLY A 352 18.42 -7.31 11.45
N GLU A 353 18.53 -7.81 10.22
CA GLU A 353 17.81 -8.95 9.68
C GLU A 353 18.81 -10.02 9.22
N GLU A 354 18.43 -11.29 9.26
CA GLU A 354 19.28 -12.35 8.72
C GLU A 354 19.17 -12.37 7.18
N VAL A 355 20.29 -12.59 6.48
CA VAL A 355 20.39 -12.57 5.02
C VAL A 355 21.07 -13.83 4.48
N GLU A 356 20.55 -14.33 3.34
CA GLU A 356 21.14 -15.41 2.59
C GLU A 356 21.94 -14.90 1.38
N PRO A 357 22.99 -15.63 0.91
CA PRO A 357 23.80 -15.22 -0.24
C PRO A 357 22.97 -15.17 -1.53
N ILE A 358 23.19 -14.13 -2.35
CA ILE A 358 22.53 -13.93 -3.65
C ILE A 358 23.20 -14.79 -4.71
N GLN A 359 22.45 -15.62 -5.44
CA GLN A 359 22.92 -16.31 -6.63
C GLN A 359 22.57 -15.51 -7.91
N SER A 360 23.49 -15.52 -8.90
CA SER A 360 23.55 -14.59 -10.03
C SER A 360 22.49 -14.78 -11.15
N SER A 361 21.31 -15.32 -10.86
CA SER A 361 20.25 -15.60 -11.85
C SER A 361 18.98 -14.73 -11.72
N ASP A 362 18.90 -13.79 -10.78
CA ASP A 362 17.62 -13.18 -10.36
C ASP A 362 17.44 -11.73 -10.82
N ILE A 363 17.60 -11.44 -12.10
CA ILE A 363 17.25 -10.10 -12.64
C ILE A 363 16.24 -10.26 -13.76
N LYS A 364 14.96 -10.05 -13.47
CA LYS A 364 13.93 -9.70 -14.47
C LYS A 364 12.90 -8.74 -13.88
N ILE A 365 12.57 -7.75 -14.68
CA ILE A 365 11.81 -6.53 -14.40
C ILE A 365 10.35 -6.74 -14.75
N GLU A 366 9.43 -6.22 -13.93
CA GLU A 366 7.99 -6.21 -14.23
C GLU A 366 7.33 -4.84 -14.15
N GLN A 367 6.20 -4.77 -14.86
CA GLN A 367 5.42 -3.58 -15.18
C GLN A 367 4.24 -3.43 -14.22
N SER A 368 3.98 -2.19 -13.80
CA SER A 368 2.80 -1.81 -13.04
C SER A 368 1.61 -1.49 -13.95
N SER A 369 0.42 -1.98 -13.60
CA SER A 369 -0.85 -1.61 -14.19
C SER A 369 -1.65 -0.71 -13.23
N GLU A 370 -2.15 0.41 -13.76
CA GLU A 370 -2.98 1.40 -13.07
C GLU A 370 -4.40 0.87 -12.82
N ILE A 371 -4.96 1.22 -11.67
CA ILE A 371 -6.36 0.94 -11.29
C ILE A 371 -7.11 2.27 -11.16
N PRO A 372 -8.24 2.48 -11.87
CA PRO A 372 -9.04 3.69 -11.69
C PRO A 372 -9.98 3.57 -10.48
N SER A 373 -9.97 4.59 -9.65
CA SER A 373 -10.89 4.76 -8.54
C SER A 373 -12.23 5.34 -9.03
N HIS A 374 -13.32 4.60 -8.87
CA HIS A 374 -14.66 5.17 -8.98
C HIS A 374 -15.52 4.74 -7.79
N SER A 375 -15.79 5.68 -6.91
CA SER A 375 -16.79 5.58 -5.86
C SER A 375 -18.18 5.93 -6.40
N LYS A 376 -19.14 5.01 -6.31
CA LYS A 376 -20.56 5.32 -6.43
C LYS A 376 -21.13 5.65 -5.05
N PRO A 377 -22.06 6.60 -4.93
CA PRO A 377 -22.69 6.91 -3.65
C PRO A 377 -23.67 5.81 -3.26
N LEU A 378 -23.46 5.15 -2.16
CA LEU A 378 -24.43 4.29 -1.50
C LEU A 378 -25.37 5.15 -0.65
N SER A 379 -26.64 5.20 -1.03
CA SER A 379 -27.71 5.72 -0.19
C SER A 379 -28.24 4.61 0.72
N SER A 380 -27.50 4.29 1.77
CA SER A 380 -27.98 3.46 2.89
C SER A 380 -27.06 3.69 4.08
N ASN A 381 -27.63 3.73 5.30
CA ASN A 381 -26.89 3.81 6.57
C ASN A 381 -26.14 2.49 6.85
N THR A 382 -25.22 2.12 5.95
CA THR A 382 -24.43 0.88 6.02
C THR A 382 -22.99 1.17 5.64
N GLY A 383 -22.07 0.46 6.28
CA GLY A 383 -20.65 0.38 5.96
C GLY A 383 -20.20 -1.08 5.93
N ILE A 384 -18.90 -1.30 6.01
CA ILE A 384 -18.32 -2.64 6.05
C ILE A 384 -18.24 -3.11 7.50
N ALA A 385 -18.79 -4.28 7.79
CA ALA A 385 -18.66 -4.95 9.08
C ALA A 385 -17.17 -5.23 9.38
N ALA A 386 -16.67 -4.67 10.47
CA ALA A 386 -15.24 -4.72 10.80
C ALA A 386 -14.93 -5.46 12.11
N SER A 387 -15.78 -5.30 13.11
CA SER A 387 -15.66 -6.01 14.39
C SER A 387 -17.06 -6.25 14.96
N SER A 388 -17.36 -7.49 15.30
CA SER A 388 -18.68 -7.97 15.69
C SER A 388 -19.23 -7.31 16.96
N GLY A 389 -20.56 -7.22 17.03
CA GLY A 389 -21.32 -6.81 18.20
C GLY A 389 -22.18 -5.56 18.00
N LEU A 390 -23.05 -5.32 18.97
CA LEU A 390 -23.95 -4.19 19.03
C LEU A 390 -23.43 -3.12 19.98
N ALA A 391 -23.34 -1.87 19.51
CA ALA A 391 -23.03 -0.73 20.34
C ALA A 391 -24.00 0.42 20.11
N PHE A 392 -24.35 1.10 21.20
CA PHE A 392 -25.17 2.31 21.16
C PHE A 392 -24.64 3.32 22.17
N GLY A 393 -24.78 4.59 21.86
CA GLY A 393 -24.32 5.65 22.71
C GLY A 393 -24.35 7.02 22.03
N PRO A 394 -23.98 8.06 22.78
CA PRO A 394 -23.76 9.37 22.20
C PRO A 394 -22.55 9.33 21.27
N VAL A 395 -22.63 10.06 20.18
CA VAL A 395 -21.57 10.16 19.18
C VAL A 395 -20.49 11.14 19.64
N HIS A 396 -19.25 10.75 19.45
CA HIS A 396 -18.09 11.62 19.53
C HIS A 396 -17.39 11.67 18.20
N VAL A 397 -17.66 12.73 17.41
CA VAL A 397 -17.07 12.90 16.08
C VAL A 397 -15.74 13.64 16.21
N ILE A 398 -14.68 13.02 15.75
CA ILE A 398 -13.37 13.64 15.58
C ILE A 398 -13.19 13.91 14.09
N LYS A 399 -13.44 15.16 13.67
CA LYS A 399 -13.21 15.59 12.29
C LYS A 399 -11.72 15.73 12.02
N PRO A 400 -11.25 15.52 10.77
CA PRO A 400 -9.91 15.91 10.37
C PRO A 400 -9.65 17.35 10.77
N LYS A 401 -8.57 17.59 11.48
CA LYS A 401 -8.27 18.92 12.04
C LYS A 401 -7.89 19.86 10.90
N VAL A 402 -8.60 20.96 10.77
CA VAL A 402 -8.20 22.08 9.92
C VAL A 402 -7.52 23.11 10.84
N TYR A 403 -6.20 23.15 10.76
CA TYR A 403 -5.42 24.10 11.56
C TYR A 403 -5.48 25.49 10.93
N GLN A 404 -5.80 26.50 11.74
CA GLN A 404 -5.76 27.91 11.33
C GLN A 404 -4.44 28.52 11.78
N TYR A 405 -3.67 29.02 10.84
CA TYR A 405 -2.39 29.68 11.11
C TYR A 405 -2.10 30.74 10.04
N GLU A 406 -1.36 31.78 10.45
CA GLU A 406 -0.85 32.77 9.52
C GLU A 406 0.21 32.14 8.62
N ARG A 407 0.11 32.33 7.30
CA ARG A 407 1.07 31.73 6.34
C ARG A 407 2.46 32.34 6.46
N MET A 408 2.55 33.65 6.73
CA MET A 408 3.82 34.36 6.85
C MET A 408 4.26 34.45 8.30
N GLY A 409 5.56 34.19 8.53
CA GLY A 409 6.15 34.23 9.88
C GLY A 409 6.54 35.65 10.31
N LEU A 410 6.65 35.87 11.62
CA LEU A 410 7.09 37.16 12.21
C LEU A 410 8.60 37.39 11.97
N SER A 411 9.44 36.39 12.17
CA SER A 411 10.85 36.41 11.83
C SER A 411 11.39 34.98 11.75
N VAL A 412 12.37 34.76 10.88
CA VAL A 412 12.99 33.45 10.68
C VAL A 412 13.49 32.82 11.98
N LYS A 413 14.09 33.61 12.86
CA LYS A 413 14.62 33.10 14.14
C LYS A 413 13.50 32.61 15.07
N VAL A 414 12.46 33.43 15.23
CA VAL A 414 11.32 33.11 16.09
C VAL A 414 10.56 31.87 15.60
N GLU A 415 10.39 31.74 14.27
CA GLU A 415 9.65 30.62 13.70
C GLU A 415 10.46 29.30 13.82
N LYS A 416 11.81 29.35 13.71
CA LYS A 416 12.67 28.18 13.98
C LYS A 416 12.58 27.76 15.45
N GLU A 417 12.70 28.71 16.39
CA GLU A 417 12.56 28.42 17.81
C GLU A 417 11.20 27.81 18.17
N LYS A 418 10.10 28.28 17.55
CA LYS A 418 8.77 27.70 17.73
C LYS A 418 8.72 26.24 17.24
N LEU A 419 9.29 25.95 16.07
CA LEU A 419 9.35 24.60 15.54
C LEU A 419 10.15 23.67 16.45
N ASP A 420 11.33 24.10 16.91
CA ASP A 420 12.18 23.29 17.78
C ASP A 420 11.49 22.95 19.12
N ILE A 421 10.80 23.91 19.72
CA ILE A 421 10.00 23.68 20.94
C ILE A 421 8.88 22.67 20.68
N ALA A 422 8.18 22.79 19.55
CA ALA A 422 7.10 21.88 19.21
C ALA A 422 7.60 20.46 18.96
N LEU A 423 8.68 20.30 18.20
CA LEU A 423 9.33 19.00 17.95
C LEU A 423 9.76 18.33 19.26
N HIS A 424 10.38 19.09 20.16
CA HIS A 424 10.82 18.56 21.46
C HIS A 424 9.64 18.09 22.32
N ALA A 425 8.56 18.86 22.33
CA ALA A 425 7.33 18.49 23.06
C ALA A 425 6.70 17.22 22.51
N VAL A 426 6.61 17.08 21.18
CA VAL A 426 6.05 15.89 20.51
C VAL A 426 6.92 14.66 20.79
N LYS A 427 8.24 14.77 20.67
CA LYS A 427 9.18 13.66 20.97
C LYS A 427 9.03 13.18 22.41
N ASN A 428 8.96 14.09 23.37
CA ASN A 428 8.74 13.74 24.77
C ASN A 428 7.41 13.02 25.00
N ASN A 429 6.35 13.45 24.31
CA ASN A 429 5.05 12.79 24.39
C ASN A 429 5.14 11.35 23.85
N ILE A 430 5.79 11.14 22.69
CA ILE A 430 5.98 9.82 22.09
C ILE A 430 6.79 8.90 23.02
N HIS A 431 7.86 9.39 23.63
CA HIS A 431 8.63 8.62 24.63
C HIS A 431 7.77 8.14 25.80
N GLN A 432 6.84 8.99 26.28
CA GLN A 432 5.90 8.58 27.34
C GLN A 432 4.94 7.49 26.88
N VAL A 433 4.47 7.55 25.64
CA VAL A 433 3.60 6.51 25.05
C VAL A 433 4.35 5.18 24.93
N ILE A 434 5.58 5.18 24.43
CA ILE A 434 6.43 3.99 24.34
C ILE A 434 6.65 3.37 25.73
N ALA A 435 6.91 4.18 26.74
CA ALA A 435 7.16 3.71 28.10
C ALA A 435 5.91 3.07 28.75
N LYS A 436 4.71 3.56 28.43
CA LYS A 436 3.44 3.06 28.98
C LYS A 436 2.82 1.89 28.19
N SER A 437 3.18 1.72 26.94
CA SER A 437 2.62 0.65 26.09
C SER A 437 3.16 -0.72 26.53
N GLU A 438 2.28 -1.72 26.61
CA GLU A 438 2.65 -3.12 26.85
C GLU A 438 2.76 -3.92 25.53
N VAL A 439 2.25 -3.37 24.44
CA VAL A 439 2.18 -4.03 23.12
C VAL A 439 3.43 -3.71 22.31
N ALA A 440 4.16 -4.74 21.90
CA ALA A 440 5.44 -4.58 21.18
C ALA A 440 5.30 -3.89 19.81
N GLU A 441 4.24 -4.20 19.08
CA GLU A 441 3.93 -3.63 17.77
C GLU A 441 3.70 -2.11 17.86
N ILE A 442 3.01 -1.65 18.90
CA ILE A 442 2.77 -0.22 19.15
C ILE A 442 4.10 0.48 19.46
N LYS A 443 4.98 -0.13 20.26
CA LYS A 443 6.31 0.45 20.54
C LYS A 443 7.14 0.65 19.28
N GLN A 444 7.12 -0.32 18.36
CA GLN A 444 7.87 -0.24 17.10
C GLN A 444 7.36 0.90 16.19
N ILE A 445 6.05 1.09 16.08
CA ILE A 445 5.47 2.19 15.30
C ILE A 445 5.93 3.55 15.86
N PHE A 446 5.83 3.74 17.18
CA PHE A 446 6.24 5.00 17.79
C PHE A 446 7.75 5.23 17.78
N GLN A 447 8.55 4.16 17.78
CA GLN A 447 9.99 4.27 17.56
C GLN A 447 10.31 4.82 16.16
N ALA A 448 9.62 4.30 15.13
CA ALA A 448 9.76 4.83 13.77
C ALA A 448 9.30 6.29 13.66
N HIS A 449 8.25 6.70 14.37
CA HIS A 449 7.83 8.11 14.44
C HIS A 449 8.90 9.01 15.05
N LEU A 450 9.61 8.56 16.10
CA LEU A 450 10.74 9.33 16.67
C LEU A 450 11.85 9.55 15.64
N GLU A 451 12.20 8.50 14.90
CA GLU A 451 13.25 8.56 13.88
C GLU A 451 12.85 9.48 12.71
N MET A 452 11.59 9.48 12.29
CA MET A 452 11.09 10.43 11.30
C MET A 452 11.17 11.88 11.81
N LEU A 453 10.89 12.13 13.11
CA LEU A 453 11.02 13.45 13.73
C LEU A 453 12.48 13.88 13.94
N ASP A 454 13.43 12.96 13.86
CA ASP A 454 14.88 13.23 13.90
C ASP A 454 15.50 13.30 12.50
N ASP A 455 14.71 13.09 11.44
CA ASP A 455 15.17 13.11 10.05
C ASP A 455 15.71 14.50 9.67
N PRO A 456 17.03 14.62 9.38
CA PRO A 456 17.65 15.91 9.06
C PRO A 456 17.08 16.54 7.78
N ASP A 457 16.69 15.75 6.78
CA ASP A 457 16.19 16.29 5.52
C ASP A 457 14.77 16.82 5.68
N LEU A 458 13.95 16.15 6.48
CA LEU A 458 12.63 16.64 6.84
C LEU A 458 12.71 17.99 7.57
N ILE A 459 13.58 18.08 8.59
CA ILE A 459 13.76 19.30 9.37
C ILE A 459 14.40 20.43 8.55
N ASN A 460 15.45 20.13 7.77
CA ASN A 460 16.12 21.11 6.92
C ASN A 460 15.18 21.65 5.82
N GLY A 461 14.34 20.79 5.24
CA GLY A 461 13.33 21.21 4.26
C GLY A 461 12.33 22.21 4.85
N VAL A 462 11.90 21.99 6.10
CA VAL A 462 11.06 22.96 6.81
C VAL A 462 11.82 24.25 7.10
N TYR A 463 13.08 24.18 7.56
CA TYR A 463 13.90 25.37 7.79
C TYR A 463 14.14 26.19 6.52
N GLN A 464 14.30 25.55 5.35
CA GLN A 464 14.38 26.24 4.08
C GLN A 464 13.10 27.06 3.80
N LYS A 465 11.92 26.49 4.04
CA LYS A 465 10.65 27.19 3.88
C LYS A 465 10.50 28.34 4.89
N ILE A 466 10.91 28.16 6.15
CA ILE A 466 10.96 29.24 7.14
C ILE A 466 11.92 30.35 6.70
N ASN A 467 13.07 30.03 6.11
CA ASN A 467 14.00 31.04 5.55
C ASN A 467 13.37 31.86 4.41
N LEU A 468 12.32 31.36 3.76
CA LEU A 468 11.47 32.08 2.79
C LEU A 468 10.34 32.90 3.47
N ASN A 469 10.45 33.14 4.78
CA ASN A 469 9.52 33.87 5.63
C ASN A 469 8.15 33.18 5.83
N LEU A 470 8.01 31.86 5.60
CA LEU A 470 6.82 31.15 6.04
C LEU A 470 6.82 31.01 7.59
N SER A 471 5.63 30.98 8.17
CA SER A 471 5.47 30.63 9.60
C SER A 471 5.83 29.17 9.84
N ALA A 472 6.20 28.81 11.05
CA ALA A 472 6.53 27.42 11.39
C ALA A 472 5.40 26.43 11.06
N PRO A 473 4.13 26.71 11.39
CA PRO A 473 3.02 25.83 11.00
C PRO A 473 2.87 25.69 9.49
N ALA A 474 2.96 26.79 8.72
CA ALA A 474 2.82 26.75 7.28
C ALA A 474 3.96 25.97 6.61
N ALA A 475 5.20 26.24 7.04
CA ALA A 475 6.39 25.57 6.53
C ALA A 475 6.36 24.05 6.82
N TRP A 476 5.94 23.68 8.04
CA TRP A 476 5.78 22.30 8.46
C TRP A 476 4.71 21.58 7.65
N HIS A 477 3.49 22.12 7.61
CA HIS A 477 2.38 21.51 6.89
C HIS A 477 2.67 21.31 5.40
N GLU A 478 3.15 22.37 4.71
CA GLU A 478 3.46 22.29 3.28
C GLU A 478 4.61 21.30 2.96
N HIS A 479 5.54 21.10 3.90
CA HIS A 479 6.66 20.17 3.68
C HIS A 479 6.23 18.73 3.94
N ILE A 480 5.54 18.47 5.04
CA ILE A 480 5.04 17.14 5.39
C ILE A 480 4.04 16.61 4.35
N GLU A 481 3.10 17.43 3.90
CA GLU A 481 2.15 17.01 2.87
C GLU A 481 2.82 16.73 1.52
N ALA A 482 3.87 17.47 1.17
CA ALA A 482 4.65 17.17 -0.02
C ALA A 482 5.37 15.81 0.12
N ALA A 483 6.04 15.57 1.25
CA ALA A 483 6.72 14.31 1.53
C ALA A 483 5.73 13.12 1.59
N ALA A 484 4.57 13.30 2.22
CA ALA A 484 3.54 12.27 2.29
C ALA A 484 2.94 11.93 0.91
N LYS A 485 2.76 12.92 0.04
CA LYS A 485 2.30 12.70 -1.35
C LYS A 485 3.35 11.95 -2.17
N GLU A 486 4.62 12.31 -2.03
CA GLU A 486 5.74 11.62 -2.68
C GLU A 486 5.80 10.15 -2.23
N GLN A 487 5.68 9.92 -0.92
CA GLN A 487 5.65 8.58 -0.34
C GLN A 487 4.44 7.76 -0.83
N ALA A 488 3.26 8.35 -0.88
CA ALA A 488 2.03 7.69 -1.34
C ALA A 488 2.06 7.31 -2.83
N ALA A 489 2.89 7.99 -3.62
CA ALA A 489 3.06 7.73 -5.06
C ALA A 489 4.05 6.59 -5.36
N LEU A 490 4.67 6.00 -4.34
CA LEU A 490 5.61 4.89 -4.55
C LEU A 490 4.87 3.64 -5.04
N PRO A 491 5.47 2.89 -5.99
CA PRO A 491 4.87 1.65 -6.53
C PRO A 491 4.71 0.55 -5.48
N ASP A 492 5.55 0.55 -4.46
CA ASP A 492 5.49 -0.43 -3.37
C ASP A 492 4.40 -0.04 -2.36
N ARG A 493 3.40 -0.92 -2.21
CA ARG A 493 2.24 -0.70 -1.35
C ARG A 493 2.61 -0.50 0.12
N LEU A 494 3.57 -1.26 0.66
CA LEU A 494 4.01 -1.15 2.05
C LEU A 494 4.71 0.18 2.31
N LEU A 495 5.48 0.65 1.34
CA LEU A 495 6.13 1.97 1.40
C LEU A 495 5.10 3.09 1.24
N ALA A 496 4.13 2.95 0.34
CA ALA A 496 3.06 3.93 0.15
C ALA A 496 2.16 4.10 1.40
N GLU A 497 1.89 3.02 2.14
CA GLU A 497 1.13 3.05 3.40
C GLU A 497 1.80 3.92 4.48
N ARG A 498 3.14 4.13 4.42
CA ARG A 498 3.89 5.01 5.32
C ARG A 498 3.58 6.51 5.18
N ALA A 499 2.95 6.91 4.08
CA ALA A 499 2.43 8.27 3.95
C ALA A 499 1.44 8.64 5.07
N THR A 500 0.73 7.66 5.62
CA THR A 500 -0.16 7.84 6.77
C THR A 500 0.62 8.15 8.05
N ASP A 501 1.77 7.49 8.27
CA ASP A 501 2.65 7.76 9.42
C ASP A 501 3.20 9.19 9.36
N LEU A 502 3.63 9.65 8.16
CA LEU A 502 4.10 11.04 7.95
C LEU A 502 3.01 12.06 8.26
N ARG A 503 1.76 11.81 7.86
CA ARG A 503 0.63 12.70 8.19
C ARG A 503 0.34 12.70 9.68
N ASP A 504 0.40 11.53 10.36
CA ASP A 504 0.18 11.43 11.80
C ASP A 504 1.18 12.28 12.59
N ILE A 505 2.49 12.19 12.25
CA ILE A 505 3.52 13.04 12.86
C ILE A 505 3.30 14.52 12.46
N GLY A 506 2.91 14.77 11.22
CA GLY A 506 2.56 16.09 10.72
C GLY A 506 1.53 16.78 11.58
N ASP A 507 0.42 16.11 11.81
CA ASP A 507 -0.69 16.60 12.63
C ASP A 507 -0.32 16.81 14.09
N ARG A 508 0.52 15.96 14.67
CA ARG A 508 1.00 16.12 16.06
C ARG A 508 1.81 17.39 16.23
N VAL A 509 2.73 17.67 15.31
CA VAL A 509 3.56 18.89 15.40
C VAL A 509 2.73 20.12 15.09
N LEU A 510 1.80 20.07 14.11
CA LEU A 510 0.86 21.16 13.85
C LEU A 510 -0.02 21.49 15.05
N ALA A 511 -0.55 20.47 15.71
CA ALA A 511 -1.33 20.64 16.93
C ALA A 511 -0.53 21.38 18.00
N GLN A 512 0.74 21.04 18.18
CA GLN A 512 1.63 21.68 19.14
C GLN A 512 1.97 23.13 18.74
N LEU A 513 2.14 23.40 17.42
CA LEU A 513 2.45 24.73 16.90
C LEU A 513 1.26 25.70 16.95
N CYS A 514 0.06 25.19 16.68
CA CYS A 514 -1.16 26.02 16.62
C CYS A 514 -1.87 26.19 17.97
N GLY A 515 -1.45 25.45 19.00
CA GLY A 515 -2.12 25.38 20.29
C GLY A 515 -3.35 24.46 20.21
N GLU A 516 -3.21 23.26 20.70
CA GLU A 516 -4.28 22.27 20.63
C GLU A 516 -5.49 22.68 21.45
N VAL A 517 -6.68 22.71 20.84
CA VAL A 517 -7.93 22.58 21.57
C VAL A 517 -8.05 21.11 21.92
N ILE A 518 -7.74 20.75 23.16
CA ILE A 518 -7.98 19.40 23.68
C ILE A 518 -9.48 19.20 23.65
N ILE A 519 -9.97 18.39 22.70
CA ILE A 519 -11.35 17.92 22.76
C ILE A 519 -11.40 16.95 23.94
N GLU A 520 -12.06 17.33 25.02
CA GLU A 520 -12.22 16.47 26.20
C GLU A 520 -12.97 15.19 25.77
N GLU A 521 -12.36 14.05 26.01
CA GLU A 521 -12.98 12.75 25.79
C GLU A 521 -14.23 12.63 26.69
N PRO A 522 -15.39 12.18 26.15
CA PRO A 522 -16.60 12.01 26.96
C PRO A 522 -16.34 11.10 28.16
N LYS A 523 -16.96 11.44 29.29
CA LYS A 523 -16.83 10.65 30.54
C LYS A 523 -17.69 9.38 30.51
N GLU A 524 -18.76 9.39 29.73
CA GLU A 524 -19.69 8.28 29.53
C GLU A 524 -19.27 7.46 28.29
N PRO A 525 -19.67 6.19 28.20
CA PRO A 525 -19.42 5.40 26.99
C PRO A 525 -20.02 6.05 25.74
N TYR A 526 -19.24 6.11 24.66
CA TYR A 526 -19.59 6.80 23.42
C TYR A 526 -19.21 5.98 22.18
N ILE A 527 -19.84 6.34 21.06
CA ILE A 527 -19.43 5.81 19.74
C ILE A 527 -18.49 6.82 19.10
N LEU A 528 -17.29 6.37 18.79
CA LEU A 528 -16.27 7.15 18.13
C LEU A 528 -16.53 7.19 16.63
N ILE A 529 -16.60 8.40 16.05
CA ILE A 529 -16.63 8.60 14.60
C ILE A 529 -15.37 9.34 14.17
N MET A 530 -14.64 8.80 13.21
CA MET A 530 -13.44 9.39 12.64
C MET A 530 -13.38 9.19 11.13
N TYR A 531 -12.52 9.93 10.45
CA TYR A 531 -12.21 9.68 9.04
C TYR A 531 -11.59 8.29 8.86
N ASP A 532 -10.49 8.01 9.56
CA ASP A 532 -9.86 6.71 9.76
C ASP A 532 -9.24 6.67 11.16
N VAL A 533 -8.99 5.49 11.70
CA VAL A 533 -8.36 5.31 13.01
C VAL A 533 -6.89 4.99 12.82
N GLY A 534 -6.03 5.95 13.09
CA GLY A 534 -4.58 5.78 13.03
C GLY A 534 -3.98 5.11 14.28
N PRO A 535 -2.72 4.67 14.21
CA PRO A 535 -2.02 4.07 15.35
C PRO A 535 -1.99 4.95 16.59
N SER A 536 -1.89 6.27 16.39
CA SER A 536 -1.88 7.28 17.44
C SER A 536 -3.19 7.41 18.18
N ASP A 537 -4.28 7.27 17.45
CA ASP A 537 -5.63 7.34 18.04
C ASP A 537 -5.85 6.14 18.94
N VAL A 538 -5.45 4.95 18.46
CA VAL A 538 -5.54 3.69 19.22
C VAL A 538 -4.84 3.77 20.57
N ALA A 539 -3.64 4.33 20.60
CA ALA A 539 -2.87 4.45 21.84
C ALA A 539 -3.51 5.40 22.87
N ARG A 540 -4.41 6.28 22.41
CA ARG A 540 -5.16 7.23 23.26
C ARG A 540 -6.55 6.73 23.67
N LEU A 541 -7.11 5.73 22.94
CA LEU A 541 -8.45 5.23 23.20
C LEU A 541 -8.53 4.53 24.57
N ASN A 542 -9.48 4.97 25.38
CA ASN A 542 -9.84 4.29 26.59
C ASN A 542 -10.87 3.19 26.28
N LYS A 543 -10.45 1.91 26.34
CA LYS A 543 -11.30 0.75 26.07
C LYS A 543 -12.62 0.72 26.84
N ASP A 544 -12.63 1.28 28.05
CA ASP A 544 -13.81 1.26 28.91
C ASP A 544 -14.84 2.33 28.50
N ARG A 545 -14.45 3.26 27.63
CA ARG A 545 -15.30 4.39 27.21
C ARG A 545 -15.74 4.31 25.76
N VAL A 546 -14.93 3.72 24.88
CA VAL A 546 -15.31 3.56 23.48
C VAL A 546 -16.24 2.35 23.35
N ALA A 547 -17.53 2.63 23.25
CA ALA A 547 -18.55 1.59 23.09
C ALA A 547 -18.56 0.99 21.68
N GLY A 548 -18.18 1.78 20.65
CA GLY A 548 -18.13 1.36 19.26
C GLY A 548 -17.37 2.34 18.38
N ILE A 549 -16.98 1.91 17.19
CA ILE A 549 -16.20 2.68 16.21
C ILE A 549 -16.93 2.71 14.88
N LEU A 550 -17.00 3.88 14.25
CA LEU A 550 -17.53 4.10 12.89
C LEU A 550 -16.54 4.96 12.11
N THR A 551 -15.98 4.46 11.00
CA THR A 551 -15.05 5.26 10.18
C THR A 551 -15.63 5.59 8.81
N ALA A 552 -15.24 6.77 8.29
CA ALA A 552 -15.63 7.21 6.94
C ALA A 552 -14.98 6.35 5.86
N VAL A 553 -13.70 6.01 6.01
CA VAL A 553 -12.94 5.19 5.06
C VAL A 553 -12.43 3.91 5.73
N GLY A 554 -11.83 3.03 4.96
CA GLY A 554 -11.26 1.77 5.42
C GLY A 554 -12.00 0.56 4.86
N GLY A 555 -11.31 -0.57 4.81
CA GLY A 555 -11.84 -1.88 4.43
C GLY A 555 -11.78 -2.88 5.57
N ALA A 556 -12.26 -4.10 5.38
CA ALA A 556 -12.23 -5.16 6.39
C ALA A 556 -10.80 -5.53 6.86
N SER A 557 -9.79 -5.26 6.05
CA SER A 557 -8.36 -5.44 6.35
C SER A 557 -7.65 -4.14 6.78
N ALA A 558 -8.35 -3.00 6.85
CA ALA A 558 -7.77 -1.73 7.27
C ALA A 558 -7.25 -1.77 8.71
N HIS A 559 -6.31 -0.90 9.04
CA HIS A 559 -5.72 -0.76 10.38
C HIS A 559 -6.81 -0.58 11.45
N SER A 560 -7.79 0.27 11.18
CA SER A 560 -8.96 0.51 12.03
C SER A 560 -9.75 -0.77 12.34
N ALA A 561 -9.98 -1.63 11.33
CA ALA A 561 -10.67 -2.90 11.51
C ALA A 561 -9.87 -3.91 12.35
N ILE A 562 -8.54 -4.01 12.07
CA ILE A 562 -7.63 -4.89 12.82
C ILE A 562 -7.61 -4.50 14.30
N VAL A 563 -7.49 -3.20 14.56
CA VAL A 563 -7.45 -2.65 15.91
C VAL A 563 -8.76 -2.88 16.66
N ALA A 564 -9.90 -2.57 16.03
CA ALA A 564 -11.21 -2.78 16.64
C ALA A 564 -11.40 -4.25 17.06
N ARG A 565 -11.04 -5.20 16.19
CA ARG A 565 -11.05 -6.65 16.51
C ARG A 565 -10.12 -7.01 17.66
N ALA A 566 -8.89 -6.48 17.66
CA ALA A 566 -7.93 -6.75 18.74
C ALA A 566 -8.38 -6.22 20.09
N LEU A 567 -9.12 -5.11 20.11
CA LEU A 567 -9.69 -4.51 21.31
C LEU A 567 -11.06 -5.10 21.69
N GLY A 568 -11.70 -5.87 20.81
CA GLY A 568 -13.05 -6.42 21.01
C GLY A 568 -14.13 -5.32 21.00
N ILE A 569 -13.91 -4.20 20.28
CA ILE A 569 -14.85 -3.09 20.17
C ILE A 569 -15.67 -3.27 18.90
N PRO A 570 -17.02 -3.24 18.93
CA PRO A 570 -17.85 -3.27 17.74
C PRO A 570 -17.49 -2.15 16.77
N ALA A 571 -17.29 -2.47 15.48
CA ALA A 571 -16.83 -1.49 14.50
C ALA A 571 -17.42 -1.68 13.11
N ILE A 572 -17.67 -0.54 12.48
CA ILE A 572 -18.05 -0.40 11.07
C ILE A 572 -17.04 0.52 10.40
N VAL A 573 -16.52 0.14 9.24
CA VAL A 573 -15.56 0.96 8.47
C VAL A 573 -16.11 1.26 7.09
N GLY A 574 -15.55 2.30 6.42
CA GLY A 574 -15.94 2.63 5.05
C GLY A 574 -17.39 3.10 4.90
N ALA A 575 -17.93 3.79 5.92
CA ALA A 575 -19.31 4.27 5.91
C ALA A 575 -19.55 5.55 5.07
N GLY A 576 -18.48 6.11 4.46
CA GLY A 576 -18.52 7.34 3.66
C GLY A 576 -18.37 8.61 4.48
N ASP A 577 -17.94 9.71 3.84
CA ASP A 577 -17.60 10.97 4.51
C ASP A 577 -18.78 11.63 5.24
N GLN A 578 -19.98 11.31 4.83
CA GLN A 578 -21.23 11.81 5.45
C GLN A 578 -21.35 11.49 6.94
N VAL A 579 -20.67 10.47 7.45
CA VAL A 579 -20.71 10.14 8.89
C VAL A 579 -19.98 11.20 9.75
N LEU A 580 -19.07 11.95 9.15
CA LEU A 580 -18.36 13.04 9.82
C LEU A 580 -19.24 14.29 10.04
N ASP A 581 -20.37 14.38 9.35
CA ASP A 581 -21.33 15.48 9.50
C ASP A 581 -22.41 15.19 10.56
N ILE A 582 -22.37 14.02 11.18
CA ILE A 582 -23.24 13.70 12.30
C ILE A 582 -22.97 14.66 13.45
N GLU A 583 -24.06 15.22 13.99
CA GLU A 583 -23.98 16.19 15.07
C GLU A 583 -23.43 15.56 16.35
N GLN A 584 -22.50 16.26 17.03
CA GLN A 584 -21.91 15.83 18.29
C GLN A 584 -22.99 15.50 19.32
N LYS A 585 -22.81 14.42 20.07
CA LYS A 585 -23.74 13.90 21.10
C LYS A 585 -25.06 13.37 20.55
N SER A 586 -25.28 13.32 19.24
CA SER A 586 -26.39 12.57 18.66
C SER A 586 -26.32 11.11 19.13
N SER A 587 -27.47 10.45 19.22
CA SER A 587 -27.49 9.03 19.57
C SER A 587 -27.26 8.17 18.31
N LEU A 588 -26.39 7.17 18.42
CA LEU A 588 -26.10 6.24 17.32
C LEU A 588 -26.18 4.79 17.83
N LEU A 589 -26.76 3.93 17.03
CA LEU A 589 -26.74 2.48 17.19
C LEU A 589 -25.96 1.89 16.02
N ILE A 590 -24.92 1.09 16.30
CA ILE A 590 -24.15 0.37 15.28
C ILE A 590 -24.26 -1.13 15.49
N ASN A 591 -24.31 -1.87 14.39
CA ASN A 591 -24.25 -3.31 14.36
C ASN A 591 -23.01 -3.75 13.57
N GLY A 592 -21.96 -4.14 14.28
CA GLY A 592 -20.69 -4.55 13.71
C GLY A 592 -20.73 -5.91 13.01
N ASP A 593 -21.82 -6.68 13.15
CA ASP A 593 -22.01 -7.95 12.44
C ASP A 593 -22.56 -7.73 11.02
N THR A 594 -23.43 -6.73 10.87
CA THR A 594 -24.12 -6.45 9.58
C THR A 594 -23.54 -5.24 8.86
N GLY A 595 -22.76 -4.40 9.53
CA GLY A 595 -22.30 -3.12 9.01
C GLY A 595 -23.39 -2.03 8.96
N ALA A 596 -24.55 -2.27 9.56
CA ALA A 596 -25.65 -1.32 9.59
C ALA A 596 -25.55 -0.35 10.80
N PHE A 597 -25.94 0.90 10.59
CA PHE A 597 -26.05 1.87 11.68
C PHE A 597 -27.32 2.71 11.60
N ILE A 598 -27.83 3.14 12.74
CA ILE A 598 -29.06 3.92 12.86
C ILE A 598 -28.75 5.21 13.64
N LEU A 599 -28.90 6.34 12.96
CA LEU A 599 -28.78 7.65 13.58
C LEU A 599 -30.06 8.00 14.31
N ASN A 600 -29.95 8.51 15.54
CA ASN A 600 -31.04 8.86 16.41
C ASN A 600 -32.09 7.74 16.57
N PRO A 601 -31.68 6.53 16.99
CA PRO A 601 -32.59 5.40 17.17
C PRO A 601 -33.67 5.77 18.18
N ASN A 602 -34.89 5.31 17.93
CA ASN A 602 -36.01 5.52 18.87
C ASN A 602 -35.83 4.67 20.13
N ALA A 603 -36.63 4.99 21.17
CA ALA A 603 -36.52 4.28 22.46
C ALA A 603 -36.76 2.77 22.35
N GLN A 604 -37.61 2.33 21.44
CA GLN A 604 -37.89 0.91 21.20
C GLN A 604 -36.67 0.21 20.57
N GLN A 605 -36.01 0.84 19.58
CA GLN A 605 -34.79 0.30 18.94
C GLN A 605 -33.63 0.19 19.93
N ILE A 606 -33.47 1.20 20.79
CA ILE A 606 -32.44 1.16 21.85
C ILE A 606 -32.73 0.04 22.86
N GLU A 607 -33.99 -0.11 23.25
CA GLU A 607 -34.38 -1.15 24.23
C GLU A 607 -34.21 -2.55 23.63
N GLN A 608 -34.55 -2.74 22.36
CA GLN A 608 -34.31 -3.98 21.64
C GLN A 608 -32.82 -4.30 21.56
N ALA A 609 -31.99 -3.32 21.18
CA ALA A 609 -30.52 -3.50 21.12
C ALA A 609 -29.92 -3.83 22.49
N LYS A 610 -30.43 -3.22 23.58
CA LYS A 610 -30.01 -3.57 24.95
C LYS A 610 -30.37 -5.01 25.31
N GLN A 611 -31.62 -5.40 25.05
CA GLN A 611 -32.10 -6.75 25.33
C GLN A 611 -31.32 -7.78 24.52
N GLU A 612 -31.07 -7.51 23.26
CA GLU A 612 -30.26 -8.38 22.40
C GLU A 612 -28.83 -8.48 22.90
N ARG A 613 -28.18 -7.37 23.25
CA ARG A 613 -26.82 -7.37 23.83
C ARG A 613 -26.74 -8.11 25.17
N GLU A 614 -27.73 -7.91 26.04
CA GLU A 614 -27.79 -8.65 27.32
C GLU A 614 -28.05 -10.14 27.09
N LEU A 615 -28.89 -10.48 26.12
CA LEU A 615 -29.13 -11.87 25.75
C LEU A 615 -27.86 -12.51 25.18
N GLN A 616 -27.19 -11.86 24.23
CA GLN A 616 -25.92 -12.33 23.67
C GLN A 616 -24.86 -12.52 24.76
N LYS A 617 -24.77 -11.57 25.72
CA LYS A 617 -23.85 -11.66 26.85
C LYS A 617 -24.16 -12.91 27.73
N LYS A 618 -25.44 -13.15 28.06
CA LYS A 618 -25.86 -14.30 28.82
C LYS A 618 -25.58 -15.62 28.10
N ILE A 619 -25.89 -15.65 26.79
CA ILE A 619 -25.59 -16.82 25.95
C ILE A 619 -24.08 -17.12 25.97
N ARG A 620 -23.26 -16.10 25.86
CA ARG A 620 -21.80 -16.22 25.86
C ARG A 620 -21.29 -16.71 27.22
N GLU A 621 -21.72 -16.09 28.32
CA GLU A 621 -21.34 -16.51 29.66
C GLU A 621 -21.78 -17.98 29.98
N GLU A 622 -22.97 -18.38 29.52
CA GLU A 622 -23.45 -19.75 29.63
C GLU A 622 -22.62 -20.70 28.78
N ALA A 623 -22.34 -20.34 27.54
CA ALA A 623 -21.51 -21.09 26.62
C ALA A 623 -20.07 -21.29 27.16
N GLU A 624 -19.48 -20.26 27.76
CA GLU A 624 -18.15 -20.29 28.35
C GLU A 624 -18.11 -21.25 29.60
N ARG A 625 -19.15 -21.24 30.43
CA ARG A 625 -19.24 -22.17 31.58
C ARG A 625 -19.25 -23.63 31.16
N HIS A 626 -19.88 -23.94 30.03
CA HIS A 626 -20.02 -25.32 29.52
C HIS A 626 -19.07 -25.64 28.36
N SER A 627 -18.04 -24.81 28.14
CA SER A 627 -17.11 -24.96 27.02
C SER A 627 -16.32 -26.27 27.05
N GLN A 628 -16.03 -26.80 28.24
CA GLN A 628 -15.30 -28.07 28.41
C GLN A 628 -16.16 -29.33 28.13
N GLU A 629 -17.47 -29.19 28.04
CA GLU A 629 -18.35 -30.30 27.70
C GLU A 629 -18.26 -30.58 26.19
N PRO A 630 -18.36 -31.86 25.77
CA PRO A 630 -18.30 -32.22 24.36
C PRO A 630 -19.48 -31.63 23.56
N ALA A 631 -19.29 -31.42 22.27
CA ALA A 631 -20.33 -30.98 21.36
C ALA A 631 -21.17 -32.17 20.88
N ILE A 632 -22.27 -32.46 21.60
CA ILE A 632 -23.16 -33.59 21.34
C ILE A 632 -24.56 -33.03 21.05
N THR A 633 -25.16 -33.43 19.92
CA THR A 633 -26.52 -33.03 19.53
C THR A 633 -27.58 -33.66 20.44
N LEU A 634 -28.82 -33.20 20.33
CA LEU A 634 -29.95 -33.73 21.08
C LEU A 634 -30.22 -35.22 20.79
N ASP A 635 -29.91 -35.69 19.59
CA ASP A 635 -30.01 -37.10 19.16
C ASP A 635 -28.70 -37.89 19.24
N GLN A 636 -27.76 -37.41 20.15
CA GLN A 636 -26.53 -38.06 20.54
C GLN A 636 -25.44 -38.21 19.47
N HIS A 637 -25.44 -37.38 18.43
CA HIS A 637 -24.31 -37.29 17.50
C HIS A 637 -23.23 -36.35 18.05
N GLN A 638 -22.00 -36.83 18.12
CA GLN A 638 -20.86 -36.03 18.59
C GLN A 638 -20.06 -35.51 17.39
N ILE A 639 -19.60 -34.26 17.47
CA ILE A 639 -18.71 -33.67 16.52
C ILE A 639 -17.48 -33.09 17.24
N GLU A 640 -16.27 -33.31 16.71
CA GLU A 640 -15.02 -32.84 17.32
C GLU A 640 -14.88 -31.32 17.07
N ILE A 641 -14.62 -30.56 18.16
CA ILE A 641 -14.42 -29.12 18.06
C ILE A 641 -12.97 -28.78 18.36
N ALA A 642 -12.29 -28.27 17.32
CA ALA A 642 -10.87 -28.00 17.38
C ALA A 642 -10.56 -26.48 17.23
N ALA A 643 -9.35 -26.09 17.59
CA ALA A 643 -8.89 -24.72 17.49
C ALA A 643 -7.95 -24.50 16.30
N ASN A 644 -8.04 -23.32 15.67
CA ASN A 644 -7.05 -22.80 14.73
C ASN A 644 -6.05 -21.91 15.48
N LEU A 645 -4.76 -22.16 15.33
CA LEU A 645 -3.69 -21.39 15.95
C LEU A 645 -2.77 -20.75 14.93
N GLY A 646 -2.44 -19.48 15.18
CA GLY A 646 -1.39 -18.73 14.49
C GLY A 646 -0.17 -18.43 15.37
N LYS A 647 -0.28 -18.66 16.70
CA LYS A 647 0.81 -18.45 17.66
C LYS A 647 0.86 -19.63 18.61
N VAL A 648 2.03 -20.18 18.86
CA VAL A 648 2.22 -21.35 19.74
C VAL A 648 1.76 -21.07 21.17
N GLN A 649 1.92 -19.84 21.66
CA GLN A 649 1.51 -19.39 23.00
C GLN A 649 -0.01 -19.40 23.21
N ALA A 650 -0.81 -19.37 22.16
CA ALA A 650 -2.27 -19.36 22.24
C ALA A 650 -2.88 -20.74 22.57
N THR A 651 -2.06 -21.80 22.63
CA THR A 651 -2.54 -23.19 22.88
C THR A 651 -3.26 -23.34 24.21
N ALA A 652 -2.71 -22.77 25.28
CA ALA A 652 -3.34 -22.84 26.60
C ALA A 652 -4.73 -22.19 26.59
N HIS A 653 -4.85 -21.01 26.00
CA HIS A 653 -6.12 -20.33 25.87
C HIS A 653 -7.14 -21.12 25.03
N ALA A 654 -6.69 -21.76 23.94
CA ALA A 654 -7.58 -22.60 23.13
C ALA A 654 -8.18 -23.77 23.98
N ILE A 655 -7.37 -24.41 24.83
CA ILE A 655 -7.83 -25.46 25.71
C ILE A 655 -8.81 -24.92 26.78
N GLU A 656 -8.53 -23.75 27.34
CA GLU A 656 -9.44 -23.06 28.26
C GLU A 656 -10.79 -22.75 27.61
N CYS A 657 -10.81 -22.39 26.33
CA CYS A 657 -12.03 -22.20 25.55
C CYS A 657 -12.76 -23.52 25.21
N GLY A 658 -12.19 -24.70 25.52
CA GLY A 658 -12.83 -26.00 25.33
C GLY A 658 -12.42 -26.70 24.02
N ALA A 659 -11.25 -26.40 23.45
CA ALA A 659 -10.72 -27.11 22.28
C ALA A 659 -10.41 -28.59 22.64
N GLU A 660 -10.88 -29.51 21.82
CA GLU A 660 -10.64 -30.97 21.99
C GLU A 660 -9.38 -31.40 21.24
N ALA A 661 -9.00 -30.62 20.22
CA ALA A 661 -7.78 -30.77 19.43
C ALA A 661 -7.30 -29.38 18.89
N ILE A 662 -6.10 -29.34 18.33
CA ILE A 662 -5.73 -28.29 17.41
C ILE A 662 -5.94 -28.83 16.00
N GLY A 663 -6.97 -28.32 15.31
CA GLY A 663 -7.32 -28.75 13.95
C GLY A 663 -6.55 -28.01 12.85
N LEU A 664 -5.88 -26.89 13.21
CA LEU A 664 -4.97 -26.17 12.31
C LEU A 664 -3.92 -25.37 13.09
N LEU A 665 -2.67 -25.79 13.05
CA LEU A 665 -1.54 -24.92 13.34
C LEU A 665 -1.01 -24.32 12.03
N ARG A 666 -1.11 -23.00 11.91
CA ARG A 666 -0.64 -22.23 10.75
C ARG A 666 0.85 -21.95 10.88
N THR A 667 1.67 -22.82 10.29
CA THR A 667 3.14 -22.72 10.46
C THR A 667 3.74 -21.50 9.76
N GLU A 668 3.12 -20.95 8.73
CA GLU A 668 3.56 -19.70 8.12
C GLU A 668 3.60 -18.54 9.14
N LEU A 669 2.65 -18.49 10.08
CA LEU A 669 2.64 -17.45 11.13
C LEU A 669 3.68 -17.74 12.22
N VAL A 670 4.01 -19.02 12.47
CA VAL A 670 5.12 -19.41 13.35
C VAL A 670 6.45 -18.99 12.71
N PHE A 671 6.62 -19.24 11.41
CA PHE A 671 7.80 -18.79 10.67
C PHE A 671 7.91 -17.27 10.63
N MET A 672 6.82 -16.55 10.39
CA MET A 672 6.78 -15.07 10.40
C MET A 672 7.15 -14.45 11.77
N ALA A 673 7.02 -15.19 12.87
CA ALA A 673 7.42 -14.72 14.19
C ALA A 673 8.95 -14.62 14.34
N HIS A 674 9.72 -15.26 13.47
CA HIS A 674 11.18 -15.25 13.46
C HIS A 674 11.70 -14.26 12.40
N SER A 675 12.82 -13.59 12.71
CA SER A 675 13.48 -12.63 11.81
C SER A 675 14.25 -13.32 10.67
N SER A 676 14.51 -14.64 10.79
CA SER A 676 15.20 -15.50 9.82
C SER A 676 14.50 -16.85 9.75
N ALA A 677 14.85 -17.68 8.76
CA ALA A 677 14.35 -19.03 8.66
C ALA A 677 14.65 -19.81 9.98
N PRO A 678 13.62 -20.26 10.72
CA PRO A 678 13.85 -20.94 11.98
C PRO A 678 14.61 -22.25 11.74
N SER A 679 15.69 -22.46 12.48
CA SER A 679 16.44 -23.71 12.44
C SER A 679 15.57 -24.91 12.84
N GLU A 680 15.99 -26.12 12.46
CA GLU A 680 15.31 -27.34 12.88
C GLU A 680 15.07 -27.39 14.40
N ALA A 681 16.08 -27.03 15.20
CA ALA A 681 15.97 -27.01 16.66
C ALA A 681 14.97 -25.96 17.17
N THR A 682 14.93 -24.77 16.50
CA THR A 682 13.95 -23.73 16.84
C THR A 682 12.53 -24.17 16.55
N GLN A 683 12.30 -24.75 15.38
CA GLN A 683 11.00 -25.31 14.99
C GLN A 683 10.55 -26.43 15.93
N GLU A 684 11.47 -27.34 16.26
CA GLU A 684 11.21 -28.44 17.21
C GLU A 684 10.75 -27.87 18.57
N ALA A 685 11.42 -26.84 19.08
CA ALA A 685 11.06 -26.21 20.34
C ALA A 685 9.66 -25.58 20.29
N ASP A 686 9.32 -24.88 19.20
CA ASP A 686 8.01 -24.26 19.01
C ASP A 686 6.89 -25.31 18.94
N TYR A 687 7.07 -26.39 18.19
CA TYR A 687 6.07 -27.47 18.10
C TYR A 687 5.94 -28.24 19.42
N ARG A 688 7.02 -28.41 20.16
CA ARG A 688 7.02 -29.04 21.49
C ARG A 688 6.20 -28.25 22.50
N ILE A 689 6.28 -26.92 22.49
CA ILE A 689 5.44 -26.03 23.32
C ILE A 689 3.96 -26.34 23.11
N VAL A 690 3.52 -26.47 21.84
CA VAL A 690 2.13 -26.77 21.51
C VAL A 690 1.74 -28.18 22.02
N LEU A 691 2.56 -29.18 21.73
CA LEU A 691 2.30 -30.58 22.09
C LEU A 691 2.31 -30.80 23.58
N ASP A 692 3.18 -30.10 24.32
CA ASP A 692 3.21 -30.19 25.79
C ASP A 692 1.93 -29.57 26.41
N ALA A 693 1.50 -28.44 25.91
CA ALA A 693 0.27 -27.78 26.34
C ALA A 693 -0.99 -28.62 26.04
N LEU A 694 -0.99 -29.37 24.94
CA LEU A 694 -2.13 -30.23 24.55
C LEU A 694 -2.34 -31.44 25.43
N ALA A 695 -1.33 -31.85 26.22
CA ALA A 695 -1.44 -32.94 27.17
C ALA A 695 -2.05 -34.22 26.58
N GLY A 696 -1.63 -34.62 25.38
CA GLY A 696 -2.07 -35.83 24.69
C GLY A 696 -3.27 -35.64 23.73
N ARG A 697 -3.85 -34.45 23.62
CA ARG A 697 -4.82 -34.12 22.55
C ARG A 697 -4.14 -34.07 21.19
N PRO A 698 -4.85 -34.34 20.07
CA PRO A 698 -4.29 -34.31 18.74
C PRO A 698 -3.86 -32.90 18.30
N LEU A 699 -2.78 -32.84 17.53
CA LEU A 699 -2.27 -31.62 16.85
C LEU A 699 -2.26 -31.83 15.35
N VAL A 700 -3.07 -31.07 14.60
CA VAL A 700 -2.94 -30.96 13.13
C VAL A 700 -2.01 -29.82 12.78
N VAL A 701 -0.91 -30.14 12.12
CA VAL A 701 0.07 -29.16 11.63
C VAL A 701 -0.01 -29.07 10.13
N ARG A 702 -0.32 -27.89 9.60
CA ARG A 702 -0.18 -27.61 8.17
C ARG A 702 1.28 -27.31 7.88
N THR A 703 1.89 -28.05 6.93
CA THR A 703 3.22 -27.68 6.46
C THR A 703 3.22 -26.30 5.83
N LEU A 704 4.37 -25.70 5.67
CA LEU A 704 4.54 -24.29 5.29
C LEU A 704 3.71 -23.92 4.07
N ASP A 705 2.79 -22.95 4.25
CA ASP A 705 1.94 -22.37 3.21
C ASP A 705 2.32 -20.90 2.99
N VAL A 706 3.40 -20.69 2.23
CA VAL A 706 3.96 -19.40 1.87
C VAL A 706 3.80 -19.17 0.39
N GLY A 707 3.62 -17.94 -0.03
CA GLY A 707 3.30 -17.48 -1.39
C GLY A 707 1.92 -16.81 -1.42
N GLY A 708 1.58 -16.17 -2.53
CA GLY A 708 0.38 -15.38 -2.64
C GLY A 708 0.45 -14.10 -1.78
N ASP A 709 -0.41 -14.02 -0.76
CA ASP A 709 -0.51 -12.91 0.19
C ASP A 709 0.38 -13.04 1.43
N LYS A 710 1.22 -14.09 1.51
CA LYS A 710 2.01 -14.43 2.70
C LYS A 710 3.50 -14.52 2.38
N PRO A 711 4.17 -13.39 2.11
CA PRO A 711 5.62 -13.41 1.88
C PRO A 711 6.37 -13.65 3.20
N LEU A 712 7.45 -14.45 3.13
CA LEU A 712 8.45 -14.52 4.20
C LEU A 712 9.68 -13.71 3.79
N PRO A 713 10.17 -12.81 4.66
CA PRO A 713 11.29 -11.92 4.34
C PRO A 713 12.55 -12.67 3.88
N TYR A 714 12.77 -13.85 4.42
CA TYR A 714 13.95 -14.67 4.18
C TYR A 714 13.71 -15.82 3.19
N LEU A 715 12.51 -15.93 2.60
CA LEU A 715 12.19 -16.90 1.56
C LEU A 715 11.58 -16.15 0.36
N PRO A 716 12.41 -15.46 -0.44
CA PRO A 716 11.91 -14.70 -1.57
C PRO A 716 11.33 -15.61 -2.63
N ILE A 717 10.12 -15.30 -3.04
CA ILE A 717 9.44 -15.93 -4.19
C ILE A 717 9.43 -14.88 -5.29
N ALA A 718 9.76 -15.30 -6.53
CA ALA A 718 9.69 -14.39 -7.67
C ALA A 718 8.28 -13.79 -7.81
N GLU A 719 8.18 -12.51 -8.17
CA GLU A 719 6.88 -11.88 -8.45
C GLU A 719 6.17 -12.61 -9.59
N GLU A 720 4.93 -12.94 -9.38
CA GLU A 720 4.06 -13.66 -10.33
C GLU A 720 2.84 -12.79 -10.64
N GLU A 721 2.37 -12.81 -11.89
CA GLU A 721 1.15 -12.05 -12.27
C GLU A 721 -0.08 -12.50 -11.48
N ASN A 722 -0.13 -13.77 -11.08
CA ASN A 722 -1.21 -14.36 -10.29
C ASN A 722 -0.63 -15.15 -9.11
N PRO A 723 -0.13 -14.49 -8.04
CA PRO A 723 0.58 -15.14 -6.95
C PRO A 723 -0.22 -16.25 -6.25
N PHE A 724 -1.53 -16.11 -6.16
CA PHE A 724 -2.42 -17.14 -5.58
C PHE A 724 -2.49 -18.42 -6.42
N LEU A 725 -2.21 -18.35 -7.72
CA LEU A 725 -2.20 -19.48 -8.65
C LEU A 725 -0.78 -20.02 -8.92
N GLY A 726 0.23 -19.37 -8.41
CA GLY A 726 1.66 -19.59 -8.67
C GLY A 726 2.35 -20.54 -7.69
N LEU A 727 3.58 -20.18 -7.33
CA LEU A 727 4.44 -20.91 -6.40
C LEU A 727 4.01 -20.64 -4.96
N ARG A 728 3.15 -21.51 -4.43
CA ARG A 728 2.60 -21.40 -3.08
C ARG A 728 2.52 -22.78 -2.43
N GLY A 729 2.70 -22.82 -1.09
CA GLY A 729 2.48 -24.00 -0.28
C GLY A 729 3.32 -25.20 -0.75
N ILE A 730 2.68 -26.35 -0.96
CA ILE A 730 3.39 -27.56 -1.36
C ILE A 730 4.14 -27.43 -2.70
N ARG A 731 3.67 -26.60 -3.64
CA ARG A 731 4.34 -26.37 -4.92
C ARG A 731 5.70 -25.70 -4.73
N LEU A 732 5.82 -24.81 -3.76
CA LEU A 732 7.08 -24.17 -3.37
C LEU A 732 7.99 -25.17 -2.66
N THR A 733 7.47 -25.86 -1.64
CA THR A 733 8.29 -26.76 -0.80
C THR A 733 8.75 -28.03 -1.54
N LEU A 734 8.01 -28.51 -2.55
CA LEU A 734 8.50 -29.57 -3.42
C LEU A 734 9.64 -29.14 -4.36
N ARG A 735 9.73 -27.83 -4.68
CA ARG A 735 10.87 -27.28 -5.44
C ARG A 735 12.07 -26.97 -4.55
N GLN A 736 11.84 -26.79 -3.27
CA GLN A 736 12.85 -26.60 -2.22
C GLN A 736 12.71 -27.74 -1.17
N PRO A 737 13.01 -29.00 -1.51
CA PRO A 737 12.68 -30.15 -0.68
C PRO A 737 13.37 -30.13 0.68
N GLU A 738 14.50 -29.46 0.81
CA GLU A 738 15.22 -29.36 2.09
C GLU A 738 14.42 -28.53 3.11
N LEU A 739 13.69 -27.51 2.66
CA LEU A 739 12.80 -26.73 3.54
C LEU A 739 11.70 -27.63 4.13
N LEU A 740 11.05 -28.43 3.28
CA LEU A 740 10.05 -29.39 3.72
C LEU A 740 10.66 -30.44 4.64
N ARG A 741 11.83 -30.99 4.28
CA ARG A 741 12.54 -32.00 5.04
C ARG A 741 12.89 -31.55 6.45
N GLN A 742 13.44 -30.35 6.61
CA GLN A 742 13.76 -29.76 7.91
C GLN A 742 12.50 -29.57 8.78
N GLN A 743 11.41 -29.09 8.20
CA GLN A 743 10.14 -28.95 8.92
C GLN A 743 9.60 -30.29 9.39
N LEU A 744 9.62 -31.31 8.53
CA LEU A 744 9.17 -32.66 8.86
C LEU A 744 10.02 -33.31 9.96
N ILE A 745 11.35 -33.15 9.92
CA ILE A 745 12.26 -33.62 10.96
C ILE A 745 11.91 -32.98 12.31
N ALA A 746 11.75 -31.64 12.33
CA ALA A 746 11.41 -30.91 13.54
C ALA A 746 10.07 -31.36 14.13
N LEU A 747 9.05 -31.59 13.28
CA LEU A 747 7.74 -32.08 13.69
C LEU A 747 7.81 -33.48 14.30
N LEU A 748 8.47 -34.43 13.64
CA LEU A 748 8.55 -35.79 14.14
C LEU A 748 9.37 -35.89 15.43
N LYS A 749 10.46 -35.14 15.57
CA LYS A 749 11.23 -35.05 16.82
C LYS A 749 10.42 -34.40 17.96
N ALA A 750 9.64 -33.34 17.65
CA ALA A 750 8.80 -32.69 18.64
C ALA A 750 7.67 -33.60 19.11
N ALA A 751 7.15 -34.44 18.23
CA ALA A 751 6.01 -35.32 18.54
C ALA A 751 6.34 -36.34 19.63
N ASP A 752 7.49 -36.99 19.57
CA ASP A 752 7.90 -37.96 20.58
C ASP A 752 6.76 -38.95 20.91
N ASP A 753 6.18 -39.57 19.87
CA ASP A 753 5.02 -40.49 19.89
C ASP A 753 3.68 -39.92 20.39
N ARG A 754 3.58 -38.61 20.64
CA ARG A 754 2.31 -37.91 20.86
C ARG A 754 1.46 -37.85 19.57
N PRO A 755 0.11 -37.75 19.69
CA PRO A 755 -0.76 -37.71 18.52
C PRO A 755 -0.44 -36.52 17.60
N LEU A 756 0.20 -36.78 16.45
CA LEU A 756 0.56 -35.80 15.44
C LEU A 756 -0.19 -36.09 14.15
N ARG A 757 -0.80 -35.04 13.59
CA ARG A 757 -1.47 -35.06 12.28
C ARG A 757 -0.77 -34.06 11.37
N ILE A 758 -0.12 -34.51 10.29
CA ILE A 758 0.56 -33.64 9.32
C ILE A 758 -0.35 -33.45 8.10
N MET A 759 -0.53 -32.20 7.70
CA MET A 759 -1.40 -31.81 6.60
C MET A 759 -0.63 -30.99 5.56
N PHE A 760 -0.66 -31.43 4.28
CA PHE A 760 -0.04 -30.71 3.17
C PHE A 760 -1.05 -29.73 2.53
N PRO A 761 -0.67 -28.41 2.40
CA PRO A 761 -1.51 -27.39 1.77
C PRO A 761 -1.42 -27.45 0.23
N MET A 762 -2.35 -26.79 -0.46
CA MET A 762 -2.31 -26.52 -1.91
C MET A 762 -2.15 -27.75 -2.81
N ILE A 763 -2.53 -28.93 -2.35
CA ILE A 763 -2.54 -30.13 -3.19
C ILE A 763 -3.65 -29.96 -4.25
N GLY A 764 -3.25 -29.92 -5.52
CA GLY A 764 -4.15 -29.90 -6.67
C GLY A 764 -4.06 -31.15 -7.55
N ARG A 765 -3.03 -31.99 -7.34
CA ARG A 765 -2.74 -33.20 -8.14
C ARG A 765 -2.26 -34.33 -7.25
N VAL A 766 -2.56 -35.57 -7.65
CA VAL A 766 -2.15 -36.78 -6.90
C VAL A 766 -0.62 -36.93 -6.83
N GLU A 767 0.08 -36.49 -7.86
CA GLU A 767 1.55 -36.53 -7.93
C GLU A 767 2.17 -35.60 -6.85
N GLU A 768 1.59 -34.44 -6.56
CA GLU A 768 2.06 -33.53 -5.51
C GLU A 768 1.93 -34.20 -4.12
N TRP A 769 0.80 -34.85 -3.86
CA TRP A 769 0.60 -35.67 -2.66
C TRP A 769 1.66 -36.76 -2.52
N ARG A 770 1.85 -37.57 -3.56
CA ARG A 770 2.79 -38.70 -3.53
C ARG A 770 4.23 -38.24 -3.34
N ALA A 771 4.62 -37.10 -3.98
CA ALA A 771 5.95 -36.55 -3.81
C ALA A 771 6.18 -36.04 -2.36
N ALA A 772 5.21 -35.34 -1.78
CA ALA A 772 5.29 -34.88 -0.40
C ALA A 772 5.33 -36.07 0.60
N LYS A 773 4.48 -37.08 0.36
CA LYS A 773 4.43 -38.30 1.18
C LYS A 773 5.75 -39.08 1.12
N ALA A 774 6.39 -39.18 -0.04
CA ALA A 774 7.68 -39.82 -0.18
C ALA A 774 8.77 -39.16 0.67
N ILE A 775 8.83 -37.82 0.69
CA ILE A 775 9.77 -37.08 1.56
C ILE A 775 9.47 -37.37 3.03
N LEU A 776 8.19 -37.36 3.43
CA LEU A 776 7.81 -37.68 4.80
C LEU A 776 8.17 -39.12 5.18
N ASP A 777 7.98 -40.09 4.27
CA ASP A 777 8.31 -41.49 4.54
C ASP A 777 9.82 -41.69 4.72
N GLU A 778 10.64 -40.99 3.94
CA GLU A 778 12.10 -40.99 4.12
C GLU A 778 12.49 -40.42 5.51
N VAL A 779 11.87 -39.30 5.91
CA VAL A 779 12.14 -38.67 7.21
C VAL A 779 11.63 -39.56 8.36
N ASN A 780 10.43 -40.12 8.24
CA ASN A 780 9.83 -40.99 9.28
C ASN A 780 10.60 -42.32 9.43
N ALA A 781 11.28 -42.82 8.40
CA ALA A 781 12.16 -43.96 8.52
C ALA A 781 13.37 -43.70 9.41
N VAL A 782 13.83 -42.43 9.50
CA VAL A 782 14.96 -42.01 10.36
C VAL A 782 14.49 -41.56 11.74
N HIS A 783 13.33 -40.87 11.80
CA HIS A 783 12.73 -40.32 13.00
C HIS A 783 11.31 -40.90 13.16
N PRO A 784 11.17 -42.15 13.58
CA PRO A 784 9.87 -42.82 13.60
C PRO A 784 8.90 -42.21 14.61
N CYS A 785 7.68 -41.94 14.17
CA CYS A 785 6.54 -41.53 14.99
C CYS A 785 5.41 -42.53 14.72
N THR A 786 5.02 -43.32 15.75
CA THR A 786 4.02 -44.36 15.58
C THR A 786 2.59 -43.82 15.62
N ASN A 787 2.37 -42.68 16.27
CA ASN A 787 1.07 -42.02 16.39
C ASN A 787 0.90 -40.89 15.40
N LEU A 788 1.25 -41.15 14.14
CA LEU A 788 1.22 -40.21 13.03
C LEU A 788 0.05 -40.47 12.09
N GLN A 789 -0.75 -39.44 11.80
CA GLN A 789 -1.71 -39.40 10.69
C GLN A 789 -1.26 -38.38 9.63
N VAL A 790 -1.46 -38.70 8.36
CA VAL A 790 -1.04 -37.80 7.26
C VAL A 790 -2.22 -37.54 6.33
N GLY A 791 -2.50 -36.27 6.15
CA GLY A 791 -3.61 -35.81 5.31
C GLY A 791 -3.26 -34.65 4.39
N ILE A 792 -4.26 -34.16 3.74
CA ILE A 792 -4.15 -32.98 2.85
C ILE A 792 -5.21 -31.94 3.16
N MET A 793 -4.90 -30.70 2.85
CA MET A 793 -5.89 -29.64 2.83
C MET A 793 -6.63 -29.65 1.49
N ILE A 794 -7.96 -29.75 1.56
CA ILE A 794 -8.85 -29.58 0.41
C ILE A 794 -9.19 -28.10 0.28
N GLU A 795 -8.45 -27.41 -0.56
CA GLU A 795 -8.61 -25.97 -0.79
C GLU A 795 -8.52 -25.63 -2.28
N VAL A 796 -8.05 -26.57 -3.10
CA VAL A 796 -8.08 -26.49 -4.56
C VAL A 796 -9.24 -27.35 -5.07
N PRO A 797 -10.14 -26.86 -5.90
CA PRO A 797 -11.33 -27.61 -6.37
C PRO A 797 -10.97 -28.96 -7.01
N SER A 798 -9.83 -29.05 -7.71
CA SER A 798 -9.37 -30.31 -8.28
C SER A 798 -9.09 -31.39 -7.21
N ALA A 799 -8.61 -31.02 -6.02
CA ALA A 799 -8.40 -31.97 -4.94
C ALA A 799 -9.73 -32.54 -4.42
N ALA A 800 -10.77 -31.70 -4.28
CA ALA A 800 -12.11 -32.16 -3.93
C ALA A 800 -12.69 -33.15 -4.96
N LEU A 801 -12.51 -32.87 -6.26
CA LEU A 801 -12.92 -33.76 -7.34
C LEU A 801 -12.09 -35.07 -7.35
N LEU A 802 -10.83 -35.02 -6.94
CA LEU A 802 -9.94 -36.19 -6.84
C LEU A 802 -10.03 -36.90 -5.47
N ALA A 803 -10.87 -36.45 -4.55
CA ALA A 803 -11.04 -37.04 -3.22
C ALA A 803 -11.30 -38.56 -3.28
N PRO A 804 -12.05 -39.14 -4.23
CA PRO A 804 -12.23 -40.60 -4.33
C PRO A 804 -10.94 -41.37 -4.61
N ILE A 805 -9.92 -40.74 -5.18
CA ILE A 805 -8.60 -41.34 -5.42
C ILE A 805 -7.71 -41.13 -4.18
N LEU A 806 -7.66 -39.88 -3.70
CA LEU A 806 -6.82 -39.46 -2.59
C LEU A 806 -7.21 -40.15 -1.26
N ALA A 807 -8.51 -40.34 -1.01
CA ALA A 807 -9.01 -41.02 0.19
C ALA A 807 -8.46 -42.46 0.38
N LYS A 808 -7.97 -43.09 -0.65
CA LYS A 808 -7.30 -44.40 -0.56
C LYS A 808 -5.91 -44.34 0.07
N GLU A 809 -5.28 -43.16 0.01
CA GLU A 809 -3.89 -42.96 0.32
C GLU A 809 -3.65 -42.06 1.53
N VAL A 810 -4.60 -41.18 1.88
CA VAL A 810 -4.53 -40.29 3.05
C VAL A 810 -5.18 -40.90 4.28
N ASP A 811 -4.87 -40.34 5.46
CA ASP A 811 -5.56 -40.71 6.70
C ASP A 811 -6.73 -39.80 7.01
N PHE A 812 -6.71 -38.54 6.51
CA PHE A 812 -7.78 -37.55 6.69
C PHE A 812 -7.75 -36.45 5.63
N PHE A 813 -8.85 -35.70 5.56
CA PHE A 813 -8.94 -34.44 4.85
C PHE A 813 -9.27 -33.30 5.82
N SER A 814 -8.73 -32.11 5.57
CA SER A 814 -9.17 -30.88 6.23
C SER A 814 -9.49 -29.85 5.16
N ILE A 815 -10.71 -29.31 5.19
CA ILE A 815 -11.21 -28.44 4.13
C ILE A 815 -10.93 -26.98 4.50
N GLY A 816 -10.11 -26.32 3.70
CA GLY A 816 -9.80 -24.89 3.79
C GLY A 816 -10.81 -24.07 3.00
N THR A 817 -11.96 -23.78 3.61
CA THR A 817 -13.11 -23.16 2.90
C THR A 817 -12.81 -21.78 2.33
N ASN A 818 -11.91 -21.01 2.90
CA ASN A 818 -11.56 -19.67 2.41
C ASN A 818 -10.91 -19.74 1.01
N ASP A 819 -9.85 -20.54 0.86
CA ASP A 819 -9.14 -20.73 -0.42
C ASP A 819 -10.00 -21.57 -1.40
N LEU A 820 -10.75 -22.56 -0.89
CA LEU A 820 -11.67 -23.33 -1.73
C LEU A 820 -12.74 -22.43 -2.36
N THR A 821 -13.29 -21.47 -1.61
CA THR A 821 -14.26 -20.49 -2.11
C THR A 821 -13.61 -19.58 -3.16
N GLN A 822 -12.44 -19.02 -2.86
CA GLN A 822 -11.67 -18.17 -3.78
C GLN A 822 -11.45 -18.86 -5.14
N TYR A 823 -10.95 -20.09 -5.13
CA TYR A 823 -10.61 -20.80 -6.37
C TYR A 823 -11.85 -21.35 -7.10
N THR A 824 -12.91 -21.71 -6.37
CA THR A 824 -14.15 -22.21 -6.99
C THR A 824 -14.93 -21.10 -7.66
N LEU A 825 -15.07 -19.95 -7.01
CA LEU A 825 -15.82 -18.80 -7.54
C LEU A 825 -14.94 -17.88 -8.42
N ALA A 826 -13.61 -18.13 -8.49
CA ALA A 826 -12.64 -17.29 -9.19
C ALA A 826 -12.68 -15.82 -8.69
N ILE A 827 -12.83 -15.63 -7.38
CA ILE A 827 -12.90 -14.32 -6.71
C ILE A 827 -11.68 -14.19 -5.80
N ASP A 828 -10.86 -13.17 -6.04
CA ASP A 828 -9.81 -12.80 -5.09
C ASP A 828 -10.43 -12.21 -3.82
N ARG A 829 -10.22 -12.86 -2.68
CA ARG A 829 -10.72 -12.40 -1.37
C ARG A 829 -10.08 -11.07 -0.90
N GLY A 830 -8.95 -10.68 -1.50
CA GLY A 830 -8.33 -9.37 -1.29
C GLY A 830 -8.93 -8.26 -2.15
N HIS A 831 -9.80 -8.59 -3.12
CA HIS A 831 -10.37 -7.61 -4.02
C HIS A 831 -11.39 -6.71 -3.30
N PRO A 832 -11.25 -5.36 -3.34
CA PRO A 832 -12.05 -4.44 -2.52
C PRO A 832 -13.56 -4.47 -2.78
N ILE A 833 -13.99 -4.92 -3.96
CA ILE A 833 -15.40 -4.98 -4.36
C ILE A 833 -15.90 -6.43 -4.32
N LEU A 834 -15.17 -7.36 -4.94
CA LEU A 834 -15.65 -8.72 -5.14
C LEU A 834 -15.55 -9.60 -3.89
N SER A 835 -14.73 -9.24 -2.91
CA SER A 835 -14.57 -10.02 -1.67
C SER A 835 -15.89 -10.26 -0.92
N ALA A 836 -16.82 -9.33 -1.00
CA ALA A 836 -18.17 -9.46 -0.41
C ALA A 836 -19.04 -10.53 -1.10
N GLU A 837 -18.70 -10.95 -2.32
CA GLU A 837 -19.39 -12.00 -3.07
C GLU A 837 -18.79 -13.40 -2.83
N ALA A 838 -17.64 -13.48 -2.16
CA ALA A 838 -16.95 -14.73 -1.84
C ALA A 838 -17.55 -15.41 -0.60
N ASP A 839 -18.78 -15.91 -0.72
CA ASP A 839 -19.48 -16.58 0.38
C ASP A 839 -19.27 -18.10 0.37
N GLY A 840 -18.72 -18.65 1.46
CA GLY A 840 -18.45 -20.09 1.63
C GLY A 840 -19.70 -20.97 1.69
N LEU A 841 -20.90 -20.39 1.92
CA LEU A 841 -22.19 -21.09 1.81
C LEU A 841 -22.72 -21.18 0.40
N HIS A 842 -21.95 -20.78 -0.62
CA HIS A 842 -22.36 -20.98 -2.00
C HIS A 842 -22.55 -22.47 -2.31
N PRO A 843 -23.65 -22.86 -2.99
CA PRO A 843 -23.99 -24.28 -3.23
C PRO A 843 -22.85 -25.09 -3.87
N SER A 844 -22.05 -24.49 -4.76
CA SER A 844 -20.90 -25.16 -5.38
C SER A 844 -19.82 -25.57 -4.36
N ILE A 845 -19.63 -24.77 -3.31
CA ILE A 845 -18.69 -25.09 -2.21
C ILE A 845 -19.25 -26.24 -1.38
N LEU A 846 -20.55 -26.16 -1.02
CA LEU A 846 -21.21 -27.23 -0.27
C LEU A 846 -21.20 -28.56 -1.04
N GLN A 847 -21.35 -28.55 -2.37
CA GLN A 847 -21.23 -29.75 -3.21
C GLN A 847 -19.83 -30.35 -3.18
N LEU A 848 -18.76 -29.51 -3.20
CA LEU A 848 -17.38 -29.99 -3.09
C LEU A 848 -17.10 -30.56 -1.69
N ILE A 849 -17.66 -29.96 -0.64
CA ILE A 849 -17.58 -30.49 0.73
C ILE A 849 -18.27 -31.86 0.81
N ASP A 850 -19.53 -31.97 0.37
CA ASP A 850 -20.33 -33.20 0.35
C ASP A 850 -19.65 -34.33 -0.41
N GLN A 851 -19.09 -34.01 -1.59
CA GLN A 851 -18.33 -34.98 -2.39
C GLN A 851 -17.08 -35.48 -1.65
N THR A 852 -16.36 -34.58 -0.99
CA THR A 852 -15.14 -34.90 -0.24
C THR A 852 -15.46 -35.81 0.95
N VAL A 853 -16.51 -35.45 1.73
CA VAL A 853 -16.93 -36.24 2.90
C VAL A 853 -17.36 -37.65 2.47
N LYS A 854 -18.21 -37.77 1.46
CA LYS A 854 -18.66 -39.07 0.94
C LYS A 854 -17.50 -39.95 0.44
N ALA A 855 -16.52 -39.32 -0.22
CA ALA A 855 -15.34 -40.02 -0.68
C ALA A 855 -14.45 -40.51 0.47
N ALA A 856 -14.26 -39.70 1.51
CA ALA A 856 -13.48 -39.99 2.69
C ALA A 856 -14.13 -41.13 3.50
N HIS A 857 -15.40 -41.01 3.85
CA HIS A 857 -16.15 -41.99 4.67
C HIS A 857 -16.25 -43.36 4.00
N LYS A 858 -16.29 -43.40 2.66
CA LYS A 858 -16.21 -44.67 1.93
C LYS A 858 -14.98 -45.51 2.25
N TYR A 859 -13.88 -44.84 2.65
CA TYR A 859 -12.62 -45.47 3.03
C TYR A 859 -12.31 -45.37 4.53
N GLY A 860 -13.29 -44.98 5.36
CA GLY A 860 -13.15 -44.85 6.82
C GLY A 860 -12.21 -43.71 7.22
N LYS A 861 -12.13 -42.66 6.41
CA LYS A 861 -11.30 -41.48 6.68
C LYS A 861 -12.19 -40.35 7.19
N TRP A 862 -11.69 -39.59 8.16
CA TRP A 862 -12.41 -38.43 8.71
C TRP A 862 -12.14 -37.14 7.94
N VAL A 863 -13.07 -36.19 8.04
CA VAL A 863 -13.01 -34.89 7.36
C VAL A 863 -13.24 -33.77 8.36
N GLY A 864 -12.29 -32.83 8.44
CA GLY A 864 -12.44 -31.59 9.21
C GLY A 864 -12.65 -30.36 8.30
N ILE A 865 -13.21 -29.28 8.87
CA ILE A 865 -13.28 -27.96 8.28
C ILE A 865 -12.45 -27.00 9.12
N CYS A 866 -11.49 -26.28 8.51
CA CYS A 866 -10.61 -25.33 9.20
C CYS A 866 -10.69 -23.90 8.68
N GLY A 867 -11.59 -23.60 7.73
CA GLY A 867 -11.88 -22.25 7.27
C GLY A 867 -12.84 -21.50 8.20
N GLU A 868 -13.08 -20.22 7.90
CA GLU A 868 -13.96 -19.36 8.72
C GLU A 868 -15.40 -19.87 8.78
N LEU A 869 -15.82 -20.62 7.78
CA LEU A 869 -17.15 -21.24 7.71
C LEU A 869 -17.44 -22.18 8.91
N ALA A 870 -16.41 -22.78 9.52
CA ALA A 870 -16.56 -23.65 10.68
C ALA A 870 -17.16 -22.96 11.93
N ALA A 871 -17.04 -21.63 12.00
CA ALA A 871 -17.57 -20.82 13.10
C ALA A 871 -18.82 -20.01 12.74
N ASP A 872 -19.26 -20.07 11.48
CA ASP A 872 -20.47 -19.34 11.02
C ASP A 872 -21.72 -20.07 11.58
N PRO A 873 -22.53 -19.40 12.43
CA PRO A 873 -23.69 -20.04 13.04
C PRO A 873 -24.69 -20.60 12.02
N LYS A 874 -24.80 -19.98 10.82
CA LYS A 874 -25.68 -20.45 9.74
C LYS A 874 -25.10 -21.65 9.00
N ALA A 875 -23.77 -21.79 9.00
CA ALA A 875 -23.07 -22.91 8.36
C ALA A 875 -22.99 -24.15 9.23
N VAL A 876 -22.81 -23.99 10.54
CA VAL A 876 -22.63 -25.11 11.49
C VAL A 876 -23.67 -26.22 11.31
N PRO A 877 -25.01 -25.98 11.29
CA PRO A 877 -25.98 -27.05 11.09
C PRO A 877 -25.90 -27.70 9.71
N ILE A 878 -25.56 -26.95 8.66
CA ILE A 878 -25.38 -27.48 7.31
C ILE A 878 -24.14 -28.36 7.23
N LEU A 879 -22.99 -27.90 7.75
CA LEU A 879 -21.75 -28.66 7.76
C LEU A 879 -21.87 -29.97 8.56
N MET A 880 -22.52 -29.90 9.72
CA MET A 880 -22.85 -31.08 10.50
C MET A 880 -23.78 -32.05 9.73
N GLY A 881 -24.78 -31.51 9.03
CA GLY A 881 -25.69 -32.32 8.20
C GLY A 881 -25.04 -32.90 6.93
N LEU A 882 -23.91 -32.32 6.46
CA LEU A 882 -23.04 -32.88 5.42
C LEU A 882 -22.07 -33.95 5.99
N GLU A 883 -22.23 -34.33 7.26
CA GLU A 883 -21.48 -35.38 7.91
C GLU A 883 -19.98 -35.06 8.09
N VAL A 884 -19.66 -33.80 8.33
CA VAL A 884 -18.30 -33.36 8.65
C VAL A 884 -17.96 -33.82 10.09
N ASP A 885 -16.75 -34.39 10.32
CA ASP A 885 -16.36 -34.99 11.61
C ASP A 885 -15.74 -33.98 12.58
N GLU A 886 -15.04 -32.96 12.08
CA GLU A 886 -14.36 -31.94 12.89
C GLU A 886 -14.67 -30.51 12.38
N LEU A 887 -14.95 -29.58 13.30
CA LEU A 887 -15.02 -28.16 13.05
C LEU A 887 -13.90 -27.44 13.81
N SER A 888 -12.96 -26.83 13.07
CA SER A 888 -11.82 -26.13 13.62
C SER A 888 -11.91 -24.63 13.39
N MET A 889 -11.81 -23.85 14.45
CA MET A 889 -12.12 -22.41 14.44
C MET A 889 -11.23 -21.59 15.37
N SER A 890 -11.42 -20.29 15.39
CA SER A 890 -10.80 -19.40 16.38
C SER A 890 -11.18 -19.85 17.81
N PRO A 891 -10.26 -19.86 18.79
CA PRO A 891 -10.55 -20.25 20.18
C PRO A 891 -11.78 -19.56 20.78
N ASN A 892 -11.93 -18.25 20.54
CA ASN A 892 -13.04 -17.47 21.10
C ASN A 892 -14.43 -17.86 20.54
N SER A 893 -14.51 -18.59 19.43
CA SER A 893 -15.77 -19.06 18.82
C SER A 893 -16.21 -20.42 19.36
N ILE A 894 -15.29 -21.21 19.92
CA ILE A 894 -15.52 -22.57 20.37
C ILE A 894 -16.71 -22.69 21.34
N PRO A 895 -16.79 -21.88 22.43
CA PRO A 895 -17.86 -22.00 23.39
C PRO A 895 -19.26 -21.85 22.76
N LEU A 896 -19.41 -20.86 21.89
CA LEU A 896 -20.69 -20.57 21.23
C LEU A 896 -21.09 -21.66 20.24
N VAL A 897 -20.15 -22.16 19.44
CA VAL A 897 -20.42 -23.26 18.50
C VAL A 897 -20.79 -24.56 19.22
N LYS A 898 -20.08 -24.91 20.31
CA LYS A 898 -20.43 -26.03 21.15
C LYS A 898 -21.83 -25.89 21.76
N ALA A 899 -22.15 -24.71 22.28
CA ALA A 899 -23.49 -24.42 22.79
C ALA A 899 -24.57 -24.57 21.72
N GLN A 900 -24.34 -24.04 20.51
CA GLN A 900 -25.25 -24.21 19.39
C GLN A 900 -25.46 -25.66 19.02
N ILE A 901 -24.41 -26.45 18.85
CA ILE A 901 -24.52 -27.90 18.49
C ILE A 901 -25.36 -28.67 19.49
N ARG A 902 -25.24 -28.39 20.79
CA ARG A 902 -26.04 -29.03 21.83
C ARG A 902 -27.54 -28.73 21.71
N THR A 903 -27.95 -27.70 21.01
CA THR A 903 -29.36 -27.39 20.75
C THR A 903 -29.89 -27.97 19.43
N LEU A 904 -29.01 -28.49 18.58
CA LEU A 904 -29.36 -29.03 17.27
C LEU A 904 -29.72 -30.50 17.32
N ASN A 905 -30.47 -30.94 16.33
CA ASN A 905 -30.77 -32.32 16.06
C ASN A 905 -30.08 -32.73 14.75
N TYR A 906 -29.24 -33.75 14.79
CA TYR A 906 -28.43 -34.19 13.65
C TYR A 906 -29.29 -34.63 12.46
N SER A 907 -30.37 -35.37 12.72
CA SER A 907 -31.27 -35.84 11.68
C SER A 907 -31.96 -34.68 10.94
N GLN A 908 -32.29 -33.58 11.64
CA GLN A 908 -32.85 -32.36 11.01
C GLN A 908 -31.77 -31.62 10.21
N ALA A 909 -30.55 -31.55 10.75
CA ALA A 909 -29.40 -30.96 10.06
C ALA A 909 -29.10 -31.67 8.72
N GLN A 910 -29.22 -33.00 8.66
CA GLN A 910 -29.08 -33.73 7.39
C GLN A 910 -30.14 -33.35 6.36
N VAL A 911 -31.38 -33.11 6.81
CA VAL A 911 -32.46 -32.62 5.89
C VAL A 911 -32.15 -31.22 5.40
N LEU A 912 -31.71 -30.33 6.32
CA LEU A 912 -31.32 -28.96 5.97
C LEU A 912 -30.16 -28.94 4.95
N ALA A 913 -29.12 -29.75 5.19
CA ALA A 913 -27.98 -29.87 4.30
C ALA A 913 -28.36 -30.32 2.89
N LYS A 914 -29.27 -31.30 2.76
CA LYS A 914 -29.76 -31.73 1.43
C LYS A 914 -30.47 -30.61 0.69
N ARG A 915 -31.31 -29.83 1.38
CA ARG A 915 -31.99 -28.68 0.79
C ARG A 915 -31.03 -27.55 0.43
N ALA A 916 -29.98 -27.34 1.26
CA ALA A 916 -28.95 -26.35 0.98
C ALA A 916 -28.17 -26.67 -0.31
N LEU A 917 -27.93 -27.95 -0.60
CA LEU A 917 -27.29 -28.40 -1.85
C LEU A 917 -28.15 -28.14 -3.10
N GLU A 918 -29.45 -27.97 -2.95
CA GLU A 918 -30.42 -27.71 -4.05
C GLU A 918 -30.64 -26.21 -4.27
N CYS A 919 -30.16 -25.33 -3.41
CA CYS A 919 -30.25 -23.88 -3.58
C CYS A 919 -29.41 -23.40 -4.75
N ASP A 920 -29.76 -22.21 -5.29
CA ASP A 920 -29.10 -21.58 -6.45
C ASP A 920 -28.07 -20.50 -6.05
N SER A 921 -28.07 -20.08 -4.79
CA SER A 921 -27.22 -18.99 -4.30
C SER A 921 -26.86 -19.10 -2.82
N ALA A 922 -25.76 -18.49 -2.41
CA ALA A 922 -25.39 -18.41 -1.00
C ALA A 922 -26.44 -17.67 -0.16
N THR A 923 -27.06 -16.63 -0.73
CA THR A 923 -28.15 -15.91 -0.06
C THR A 923 -29.34 -16.82 0.22
N ALA A 924 -29.74 -17.68 -0.72
CA ALA A 924 -30.82 -18.64 -0.53
C ALA A 924 -30.47 -19.66 0.56
N VAL A 925 -29.23 -20.15 0.61
CA VAL A 925 -28.74 -21.05 1.66
C VAL A 925 -28.79 -20.38 3.04
N ARG A 926 -28.34 -19.13 3.14
CA ARG A 926 -28.40 -18.36 4.40
C ARG A 926 -29.81 -18.14 4.91
N GLN A 927 -30.72 -17.80 4.00
CA GLN A 927 -32.16 -17.63 4.32
C GLN A 927 -32.78 -18.97 4.75
N LEU A 928 -32.46 -20.06 4.07
CA LEU A 928 -32.93 -21.40 4.43
C LEU A 928 -32.49 -21.79 5.85
N SER A 929 -31.22 -21.56 6.18
CA SER A 929 -30.68 -21.83 7.50
C SER A 929 -31.35 -20.99 8.61
N GLU A 930 -31.62 -19.70 8.33
CA GLU A 930 -32.32 -18.80 9.27
C GLU A 930 -33.77 -19.22 9.55
N GLN A 931 -34.45 -19.80 8.60
CA GLN A 931 -35.85 -20.22 8.76
C GLN A 931 -36.01 -21.50 9.54
N GLU A 932 -34.96 -22.33 9.60
CA GLU A 932 -35.01 -23.66 10.22
C GLU A 932 -34.24 -23.74 11.54
N MET A 933 -33.50 -22.69 11.92
CA MET A 933 -32.94 -22.51 13.28
C MET A 933 -33.98 -21.86 14.20
#